data_0ae743808b6bac179e21d7a8652d4131
#
_entry.id   0ae743808b6bac179e21d7a8652d4131
#
_cell.length_a   1.000
_cell.length_b   1.000
_cell.length_c   1.000
_cell.angle_alpha   90.00
_cell.angle_beta   90.00
_cell.angle_gamma   90.00
#
_symmetry.space_group_name_H-M   'P 1'
#
loop_
_entity.id
_entity.type
_entity.pdbx_description
1 polymer ?
#
loop_
_entity_poly.entity_id
_entity_poly.type
_entity_poly.pdbx_seq_one_letter_code
_entity_poly.pdbx_strand_id
1 'polypeptide(L)'
;MLALAVVLVALQQPAPPASALPPQAGDTSPFRRLALPAPNLMREGSGRPGPRYWQQRADYTIRAALDTATHTIAGTATIRYANNSPDTLGYLWLQLDQNIYRADSRGAAVNPTDARFSGRGFEGGYTIAYVRAVRGGRSGGQAGKTPLATTLNGTMMRVNLDRPLGPGQVASLELGYSFEVPEHGSDRMGRERYPGGWLYEVAQWYPRVAVYDDVRGWNTEQYLGQGEFYLEYGDFDVAITVPRSFVVAATGTLANPLEVLTATQRARLVQAAKSDTTVPIIAKTEVGQPFTRPAGASPTLTWRFTARNVRDVAWAAAASFIWDASGYGGALIQSFYPPEANADWARSTEYARHSIKHYSEKWFRYPYPSAINVAGPVGGMEYPMIVFCSSRSGQRGLFGVTTHELGHQWFPMIVGSNERLYAWMDEGFNSFTNIYSGLAFYHDTIPTGRGAGAQWAKFAATGLDEPPILAADRVAPRLLGQVEYNKPATGLYLLRHHILDDTTRFDAAFREYIRRWAYKHPTPADFFRTMDDALGEDLSWFWRGWFYRTDVVDQAVDSVRTRTDTSGTTAFVFLSSPGGLPMPVDLRLTFANGTTENKRLPVEIWFLGNHAIYDRKVTADLVKVEIDPEQDFPDVRRGNNVWVKQ
;
A
#
# COMPACT_ATOMS: atom_id res chain seq x y z
N MET A 1 -31.21 50.65 -55.04
CA MET A 1 -29.99 50.77 -54.30
C MET A 1 -30.06 49.82 -53.08
N LEU A 2 -29.44 48.65 -53.19
CA LEU A 2 -29.36 47.69 -52.08
C LEU A 2 -28.04 47.96 -51.35
N ALA A 3 -28.11 48.26 -50.08
CA ALA A 3 -26.93 48.36 -49.20
C ALA A 3 -26.58 46.96 -48.65
N LEU A 4 -25.37 46.50 -48.94
CA LEU A 4 -24.81 45.25 -48.42
C LEU A 4 -24.18 45.55 -47.07
N ALA A 5 -24.73 45.03 -45.97
CA ALA A 5 -24.12 45.07 -44.65
C ALA A 5 -23.13 43.93 -44.54
N VAL A 6 -21.81 44.21 -44.46
CA VAL A 6 -20.77 43.28 -44.18
C VAL A 6 -20.66 43.12 -42.66
N VAL A 7 -21.04 41.98 -42.11
CA VAL A 7 -20.82 41.62 -40.71
C VAL A 7 -19.40 41.09 -40.58
N LEU A 8 -18.50 41.84 -39.96
CA LEU A 8 -17.18 41.38 -39.54
C LEU A 8 -17.34 40.51 -38.28
N VAL A 9 -17.22 39.19 -38.46
CA VAL A 9 -17.04 38.26 -37.37
C VAL A 9 -15.56 38.32 -36.93
N ALA A 10 -15.28 39.03 -35.83
CA ALA A 10 -13.98 38.98 -35.19
C ALA A 10 -13.75 37.57 -34.60
N LEU A 11 -12.92 36.77 -35.24
CA LEU A 11 -12.40 35.55 -34.67
C LEU A 11 -11.51 35.95 -33.49
N GLN A 12 -12.03 35.83 -32.27
CA GLN A 12 -11.19 35.86 -31.05
C GLN A 12 -10.24 34.67 -31.10
N GLN A 13 -8.96 34.93 -31.30
CA GLN A 13 -7.94 33.92 -31.08
C GLN A 13 -7.98 33.53 -29.59
N PRO A 14 -7.92 32.23 -29.28
CA PRO A 14 -7.79 31.79 -27.90
C PRO A 14 -6.53 32.43 -27.32
N ALA A 15 -6.64 32.99 -26.11
CA ALA A 15 -5.50 33.51 -25.39
C ALA A 15 -4.44 32.40 -25.31
N PRO A 16 -3.15 32.74 -25.52
CA PRO A 16 -2.09 31.74 -25.36
C PRO A 16 -2.17 31.16 -23.95
N PRO A 17 -1.92 29.87 -23.75
CA PRO A 17 -1.91 29.29 -22.43
C PRO A 17 -0.94 30.13 -21.58
N ALA A 18 -1.38 30.48 -20.35
CA ALA A 18 -0.54 31.20 -19.42
C ALA A 18 0.80 30.48 -19.35
N SER A 19 1.87 31.11 -19.82
CA SER A 19 3.19 30.55 -19.80
C SER A 19 3.50 30.22 -18.36
N ALA A 20 3.67 28.92 -18.06
CA ALA A 20 4.30 28.52 -16.81
C ALA A 20 5.57 29.35 -16.71
N LEU A 21 5.74 30.12 -15.64
CA LEU A 21 6.97 30.83 -15.37
C LEU A 21 8.10 29.79 -15.53
N PRO A 22 9.14 30.09 -16.33
CA PRO A 22 10.26 29.18 -16.44
C PRO A 22 10.75 28.87 -15.02
N PRO A 23 11.16 27.62 -14.73
CA PRO A 23 11.76 27.31 -13.45
C PRO A 23 12.86 28.34 -13.24
N GLN A 24 12.89 29.00 -12.08
CA GLN A 24 13.90 30.02 -11.79
C GLN A 24 15.25 29.39 -12.08
N ALA A 25 15.85 29.79 -13.19
CA ALA A 25 17.14 29.27 -13.62
C ALA A 25 18.16 29.72 -12.57
N GLY A 26 18.66 28.75 -11.76
CA GLY A 26 19.67 29.02 -10.74
C GLY A 26 19.30 28.71 -9.29
N ASP A 27 18.03 28.51 -8.92
CA ASP A 27 17.72 28.09 -7.55
C ASP A 27 18.00 26.58 -7.37
N THR A 28 19.13 26.26 -6.74
CA THR A 28 19.53 24.90 -6.35
C THR A 28 19.22 24.60 -4.88
N SER A 29 18.62 25.55 -4.15
CA SER A 29 18.28 25.43 -2.74
C SER A 29 17.40 24.18 -2.49
N PRO A 30 17.59 23.46 -1.39
CA PRO A 30 16.66 22.43 -0.96
C PRO A 30 15.25 22.97 -0.71
N PHE A 31 15.12 24.27 -0.43
CA PHE A 31 13.85 24.97 -0.12
C PHE A 31 13.07 25.45 -1.35
N ARG A 32 13.63 25.33 -2.56
CA ARG A 32 12.87 25.67 -3.77
C ARG A 32 11.57 24.84 -3.81
N ARG A 33 10.51 25.40 -4.40
CA ARG A 33 9.25 24.67 -4.57
C ARG A 33 9.46 23.35 -5.31
N LEU A 34 8.79 22.28 -4.84
CA LEU A 34 8.82 21.00 -5.51
C LEU A 34 8.06 21.10 -6.85
N ALA A 35 8.70 20.66 -7.95
CA ALA A 35 8.07 20.63 -9.25
C ALA A 35 7.07 19.46 -9.33
N LEU A 36 5.80 19.75 -9.06
CA LEU A 36 4.69 18.81 -9.18
C LEU A 36 3.90 19.08 -10.46
N PRO A 37 3.20 18.08 -11.05
CA PRO A 37 2.33 18.28 -12.20
C PRO A 37 1.35 19.46 -11.95
N ALA A 38 1.08 20.29 -12.95
CA ALA A 38 0.17 21.42 -12.79
C ALA A 38 -1.23 20.96 -12.36
N PRO A 39 -1.92 21.69 -11.44
CA PRO A 39 -3.30 21.41 -11.11
C PRO A 39 -4.21 21.51 -12.33
N ASN A 40 -5.26 20.71 -12.36
CA ASN A 40 -6.24 20.68 -13.44
C ASN A 40 -7.64 20.32 -12.92
N LEU A 41 -8.62 20.14 -13.82
CA LEU A 41 -9.99 19.80 -13.43
C LEU A 41 -10.15 18.39 -12.84
N MET A 42 -9.14 17.51 -13.01
CA MET A 42 -9.12 16.16 -12.41
C MET A 42 -8.48 16.16 -11.04
N ARG A 43 -7.44 17.01 -10.84
CA ARG A 43 -6.60 17.05 -9.63
C ARG A 43 -6.31 18.50 -9.25
N GLU A 44 -6.84 18.93 -8.11
CA GLU A 44 -6.73 20.31 -7.64
C GLU A 44 -5.36 20.63 -7.04
N GLY A 45 -5.05 21.92 -6.94
CA GLY A 45 -3.85 22.42 -6.26
C GLY A 45 -3.82 22.13 -4.76
N SER A 46 -4.99 21.92 -4.15
CA SER A 46 -5.15 21.50 -2.77
C SER A 46 -4.90 19.99 -2.54
N GLY A 47 -4.60 19.23 -3.58
CA GLY A 47 -4.47 17.76 -3.51
C GLY A 47 -5.81 17.01 -3.46
N ARG A 48 -6.94 17.70 -3.69
CA ARG A 48 -8.26 17.06 -3.80
C ARG A 48 -8.49 16.49 -5.20
N PRO A 49 -9.32 15.42 -5.31
CA PRO A 49 -9.93 15.10 -6.59
C PRO A 49 -10.71 16.32 -7.10
N GLY A 50 -10.47 16.71 -8.35
CA GLY A 50 -11.13 17.86 -8.96
C GLY A 50 -12.57 17.55 -9.37
N PRO A 51 -13.32 18.60 -9.79
CA PRO A 51 -14.76 18.48 -10.12
C PRO A 51 -15.05 17.60 -11.34
N ARG A 52 -14.03 17.26 -12.14
CA ARG A 52 -14.13 16.36 -13.29
C ARG A 52 -13.33 15.08 -13.09
N TYR A 53 -12.95 14.75 -11.85
CA TYR A 53 -12.27 13.49 -11.55
C TYR A 53 -13.15 12.32 -11.96
N TRP A 54 -12.58 11.38 -12.67
CA TRP A 54 -13.18 10.13 -13.07
C TRP A 54 -12.24 8.96 -12.79
N GLN A 55 -12.79 7.79 -12.66
CA GLN A 55 -12.07 6.52 -12.70
C GLN A 55 -12.98 5.46 -13.28
N GLN A 56 -12.39 4.42 -13.84
CA GLN A 56 -13.10 3.31 -14.42
C GLN A 56 -13.70 2.42 -13.32
N ARG A 57 -14.54 1.47 -13.74
CA ARG A 57 -15.08 0.44 -12.86
C ARG A 57 -15.06 -0.90 -13.56
N ALA A 58 -14.58 -1.94 -12.88
CA ALA A 58 -14.54 -3.31 -13.38
C ALA A 58 -15.24 -4.26 -12.39
N ASP A 59 -16.46 -4.71 -12.75
CA ASP A 59 -17.20 -5.70 -11.96
C ASP A 59 -16.91 -7.11 -12.53
N TYR A 60 -16.82 -8.10 -11.63
CA TYR A 60 -16.44 -9.47 -12.01
C TYR A 60 -17.46 -10.51 -11.54
N THR A 61 -17.74 -11.47 -12.40
CA THR A 61 -18.40 -12.73 -12.04
C THR A 61 -17.45 -13.87 -12.37
N ILE A 62 -16.93 -14.56 -11.34
CA ILE A 62 -15.90 -15.59 -11.49
C ILE A 62 -16.45 -16.94 -11.02
N ARG A 63 -16.21 -17.97 -11.80
CA ARG A 63 -16.53 -19.35 -11.47
C ARG A 63 -15.28 -20.19 -11.69
N ALA A 64 -14.76 -20.84 -10.64
CA ALA A 64 -13.53 -21.60 -10.70
C ALA A 64 -13.64 -22.92 -9.94
N ALA A 65 -12.83 -23.88 -10.36
CA ALA A 65 -12.68 -25.16 -9.69
C ALA A 65 -11.19 -25.46 -9.48
N LEU A 66 -10.85 -26.01 -8.32
CA LEU A 66 -9.54 -26.52 -7.98
C LEU A 66 -9.50 -28.04 -8.17
N ASP A 67 -8.64 -28.49 -9.05
CA ASP A 67 -8.22 -29.89 -9.14
C ASP A 67 -6.99 -30.11 -8.24
N THR A 68 -7.16 -30.85 -7.16
CA THR A 68 -6.08 -31.14 -6.21
C THR A 68 -5.15 -32.27 -6.65
N ALA A 69 -5.47 -33.01 -7.70
CA ALA A 69 -4.58 -34.04 -8.27
C ALA A 69 -3.49 -33.40 -9.16
N THR A 70 -3.87 -32.38 -9.91
CA THR A 70 -2.97 -31.63 -10.81
C THR A 70 -2.60 -30.24 -10.26
N HIS A 71 -3.15 -29.85 -9.11
CA HIS A 71 -2.99 -28.50 -8.52
C HIS A 71 -3.43 -27.37 -9.45
N THR A 72 -4.36 -27.64 -10.35
CA THR A 72 -4.79 -26.70 -11.38
C THR A 72 -6.07 -26.00 -10.97
N ILE A 73 -6.11 -24.70 -11.18
CA ILE A 73 -7.33 -23.90 -11.15
C ILE A 73 -7.79 -23.68 -12.59
N ALA A 74 -9.03 -24.06 -12.88
CA ALA A 74 -9.70 -23.75 -14.14
C ALA A 74 -10.94 -22.90 -13.85
N GLY A 75 -11.11 -21.83 -14.62
CA GLY A 75 -12.20 -20.88 -14.36
C GLY A 75 -12.70 -20.13 -15.58
N THR A 76 -13.83 -19.46 -15.35
CA THR A 76 -14.39 -18.45 -16.26
C THR A 76 -14.53 -17.14 -15.50
N ALA A 77 -14.19 -16.04 -16.15
CA ALA A 77 -14.43 -14.71 -15.62
C ALA A 77 -15.28 -13.92 -16.63
N THR A 78 -16.39 -13.37 -16.16
CA THR A 78 -17.14 -12.35 -16.89
C THR A 78 -16.81 -11.01 -16.29
N ILE A 79 -16.28 -10.10 -17.09
CA ILE A 79 -15.88 -8.74 -16.72
C ILE A 79 -16.90 -7.78 -17.30
N ARG A 80 -17.45 -6.93 -16.45
CA ARG A 80 -18.29 -5.80 -16.86
C ARG A 80 -17.49 -4.51 -16.62
N TYR A 81 -17.00 -3.92 -17.70
CA TYR A 81 -16.15 -2.73 -17.64
C TYR A 81 -16.93 -1.49 -18.04
N ALA A 82 -17.02 -0.50 -17.15
CA ALA A 82 -17.66 0.79 -17.37
C ALA A 82 -16.59 1.85 -17.71
N ASN A 83 -16.71 2.46 -18.89
CA ASN A 83 -15.85 3.56 -19.30
C ASN A 83 -16.41 4.88 -18.80
N ASN A 84 -15.86 5.38 -17.70
CA ASN A 84 -16.23 6.67 -17.11
C ASN A 84 -15.31 7.82 -17.57
N SER A 85 -14.29 7.51 -18.42
CA SER A 85 -13.41 8.53 -19.00
C SER A 85 -14.11 9.32 -20.10
N PRO A 86 -13.59 10.49 -20.47
CA PRO A 86 -14.06 11.23 -21.64
C PRO A 86 -13.64 10.59 -22.98
N ASP A 87 -12.81 9.56 -22.94
CA ASP A 87 -12.22 8.94 -24.13
C ASP A 87 -13.08 7.81 -24.68
N THR A 88 -12.90 7.52 -25.97
CA THR A 88 -13.46 6.32 -26.61
C THR A 88 -12.40 5.23 -26.69
N LEU A 89 -12.64 4.09 -26.03
CA LEU A 89 -11.70 2.98 -25.94
C LEU A 89 -11.96 1.94 -27.02
N GLY A 90 -10.96 1.65 -27.86
CA GLY A 90 -11.02 0.60 -28.89
C GLY A 90 -10.56 -0.78 -28.38
N TYR A 91 -9.97 -0.84 -27.21
CA TYR A 91 -9.42 -2.06 -26.62
C TYR A 91 -9.32 -1.92 -25.10
N LEU A 92 -9.19 -3.06 -24.41
CA LEU A 92 -8.83 -3.14 -22.99
C LEU A 92 -7.48 -3.85 -22.85
N TRP A 93 -6.76 -3.53 -21.78
CA TRP A 93 -5.61 -4.30 -21.34
C TRP A 93 -5.97 -5.15 -20.12
N LEU A 94 -5.55 -6.42 -20.15
CA LEU A 94 -5.66 -7.34 -19.02
C LEU A 94 -4.27 -7.67 -18.49
N GLN A 95 -4.14 -7.72 -17.17
CA GLN A 95 -2.97 -8.22 -16.46
C GLN A 95 -3.07 -9.73 -16.32
N LEU A 96 -2.02 -10.44 -16.71
CA LEU A 96 -1.90 -11.90 -16.66
C LEU A 96 -0.71 -12.26 -15.77
N ASP A 97 -0.84 -12.00 -14.46
CA ASP A 97 0.30 -12.06 -13.53
C ASP A 97 0.93 -13.45 -13.43
N GLN A 98 0.14 -14.54 -13.56
CA GLN A 98 0.67 -15.90 -13.59
C GLN A 98 1.69 -16.13 -14.73
N ASN A 99 1.68 -15.28 -15.77
CA ASN A 99 2.68 -15.39 -16.84
C ASN A 99 4.09 -14.98 -16.41
N ILE A 100 4.28 -14.49 -15.19
CA ILE A 100 5.64 -14.33 -14.60
C ILE A 100 6.38 -15.69 -14.54
N TYR A 101 5.64 -16.80 -14.41
CA TYR A 101 6.20 -18.16 -14.33
C TYR A 101 6.46 -18.81 -15.70
N ARG A 102 6.22 -18.13 -16.81
CA ARG A 102 6.62 -18.62 -18.13
C ARG A 102 8.13 -18.55 -18.27
N ALA A 103 8.72 -19.57 -18.90
CA ALA A 103 10.17 -19.62 -19.15
C ALA A 103 10.69 -18.40 -19.93
N ASP A 104 9.85 -17.81 -20.80
CA ASP A 104 10.16 -16.61 -21.60
C ASP A 104 9.73 -15.29 -20.92
N SER A 105 9.35 -15.30 -19.64
CA SER A 105 8.88 -14.10 -18.95
C SER A 105 10.04 -13.14 -18.65
N ARG A 106 9.72 -11.84 -18.67
CA ARG A 106 10.68 -10.81 -18.26
C ARG A 106 11.03 -10.92 -16.77
N GLY A 107 10.08 -11.31 -15.92
CA GLY A 107 10.30 -11.54 -14.49
C GLY A 107 11.32 -12.65 -14.24
N ALA A 108 11.24 -13.78 -14.96
CA ALA A 108 12.21 -14.85 -14.87
C ALA A 108 13.61 -14.42 -15.35
N ALA A 109 13.69 -13.50 -16.33
CA ALA A 109 14.95 -13.01 -16.87
C ALA A 109 15.67 -12.01 -15.95
N VAL A 110 14.93 -11.23 -15.12
CA VAL A 110 15.52 -10.17 -14.28
C VAL A 110 15.71 -10.57 -12.82
N ASN A 111 14.99 -11.59 -12.35
CA ASN A 111 15.12 -12.07 -10.97
C ASN A 111 16.00 -13.32 -10.92
N PRO A 112 17.01 -13.39 -10.03
CA PRO A 112 17.70 -14.64 -9.70
C PRO A 112 16.70 -15.72 -9.27
N THR A 113 16.99 -16.99 -9.63
CA THR A 113 16.06 -18.10 -9.37
C THR A 113 15.69 -18.27 -7.89
N ASP A 114 16.60 -17.94 -6.97
CA ASP A 114 16.43 -18.02 -5.52
C ASP A 114 15.89 -16.71 -4.88
N ALA A 115 15.64 -15.67 -5.68
CA ALA A 115 15.10 -14.40 -5.17
C ALA A 115 13.70 -14.59 -4.57
N ARG A 116 13.35 -13.77 -3.59
CA ARG A 116 12.05 -13.78 -2.91
C ARG A 116 10.87 -13.76 -3.90
N PHE A 117 10.94 -12.88 -4.88
CA PHE A 117 9.87 -12.65 -5.84
C PHE A 117 10.02 -13.43 -7.16
N SER A 118 10.91 -14.44 -7.21
CA SER A 118 11.04 -15.35 -8.34
C SER A 118 10.04 -16.51 -8.26
N GLY A 119 9.92 -17.28 -9.36
CA GLY A 119 9.17 -18.54 -9.37
C GLY A 119 9.93 -19.74 -8.80
N ARG A 120 11.18 -19.55 -8.35
CA ARG A 120 12.10 -20.60 -7.85
C ARG A 120 12.22 -21.81 -8.78
N GLY A 121 12.23 -21.55 -10.09
CA GLY A 121 12.33 -22.59 -11.11
C GLY A 121 11.00 -23.25 -11.49
N PHE A 122 9.87 -22.84 -10.91
CA PHE A 122 8.56 -23.27 -11.37
C PHE A 122 8.27 -22.69 -12.75
N GLU A 123 7.81 -23.52 -13.68
CA GLU A 123 7.35 -23.12 -15.00
C GLU A 123 5.83 -23.29 -15.09
N GLY A 124 5.13 -22.22 -15.50
CA GLY A 124 3.68 -22.20 -15.54
C GLY A 124 3.14 -21.04 -16.37
N GLY A 125 2.09 -20.40 -15.88
CA GLY A 125 1.42 -19.28 -16.52
C GLY A 125 -0.01 -19.62 -16.92
N TYR A 126 -0.74 -18.60 -17.39
CA TYR A 126 -2.10 -18.79 -17.85
C TYR A 126 -2.17 -19.54 -19.19
N THR A 127 -3.09 -20.51 -19.27
CA THR A 127 -3.69 -20.96 -20.51
C THR A 127 -5.01 -20.22 -20.69
N ILE A 128 -5.11 -19.37 -21.70
CA ILE A 128 -6.34 -18.65 -22.05
C ILE A 128 -7.09 -19.45 -23.15
N ALA A 129 -8.20 -20.05 -22.77
CA ALA A 129 -8.98 -20.89 -23.67
C ALA A 129 -9.77 -20.06 -24.71
N TYR A 130 -10.31 -18.91 -24.29
CA TYR A 130 -11.02 -17.97 -25.16
C TYR A 130 -11.16 -16.61 -24.48
N VAL A 131 -11.35 -15.58 -25.32
CA VAL A 131 -11.81 -14.24 -24.92
C VAL A 131 -12.93 -13.84 -25.88
N ARG A 132 -14.09 -13.42 -25.36
CA ARG A 132 -15.25 -13.07 -26.19
C ARG A 132 -16.07 -11.94 -25.58
N ALA A 133 -16.65 -11.12 -26.45
CA ALA A 133 -17.64 -10.14 -26.03
C ALA A 133 -18.95 -10.85 -25.67
N VAL A 134 -19.61 -10.40 -24.60
CA VAL A 134 -20.93 -10.86 -24.19
C VAL A 134 -21.94 -9.75 -24.44
N ARG A 135 -22.96 -10.03 -25.24
CA ARG A 135 -24.05 -9.08 -25.53
C ARG A 135 -25.34 -9.56 -24.88
N GLY A 136 -26.00 -8.67 -24.16
CA GLY A 136 -27.34 -8.94 -23.64
C GLY A 136 -28.28 -9.32 -24.77
N GLY A 137 -28.97 -10.45 -24.67
CA GLY A 137 -30.07 -10.79 -25.57
C GLY A 137 -31.18 -9.73 -25.41
N ARG A 138 -31.73 -9.21 -26.53
CA ARG A 138 -33.00 -8.49 -26.48
C ARG A 138 -34.05 -9.44 -25.90
N SER A 139 -34.90 -8.95 -24.99
CA SER A 139 -35.88 -9.72 -24.17
C SER A 139 -36.15 -11.15 -24.67
N GLY A 140 -35.58 -12.18 -24.00
CA GLY A 140 -35.85 -13.59 -24.25
C GLY A 140 -34.88 -14.32 -25.18
N GLY A 141 -33.91 -13.66 -25.85
CA GLY A 141 -32.91 -14.30 -26.72
C GLY A 141 -31.63 -14.73 -25.95
N GLN A 142 -30.95 -15.76 -26.45
CA GLN A 142 -29.62 -16.13 -25.95
C GLN A 142 -28.64 -14.97 -26.12
N ALA A 143 -27.81 -14.74 -25.06
CA ALA A 143 -26.72 -13.76 -25.12
C ALA A 143 -25.76 -14.11 -26.28
N GLY A 144 -25.57 -13.17 -27.22
CA GLY A 144 -24.60 -13.35 -28.30
C GLY A 144 -23.17 -13.32 -27.72
N LYS A 145 -22.34 -14.26 -28.15
CA LYS A 145 -20.92 -14.34 -27.76
C LYS A 145 -20.05 -14.25 -29.01
N THR A 146 -19.24 -13.20 -29.12
CA THR A 146 -18.37 -12.95 -30.28
C THR A 146 -16.90 -13.07 -29.85
N PRO A 147 -16.08 -13.92 -30.49
CA PRO A 147 -14.65 -13.97 -30.22
C PRO A 147 -13.98 -12.61 -30.42
N LEU A 148 -13.04 -12.27 -29.58
CA LEU A 148 -12.26 -11.03 -29.65
C LEU A 148 -10.80 -11.35 -29.98
N ALA A 149 -10.21 -10.52 -30.84
CA ALA A 149 -8.78 -10.62 -31.15
C ALA A 149 -7.96 -10.13 -29.95
N THR A 150 -6.92 -10.89 -29.62
CA THR A 150 -6.01 -10.60 -28.50
C THR A 150 -4.56 -10.52 -28.97
N THR A 151 -3.75 -9.76 -28.25
CA THR A 151 -2.29 -9.73 -28.42
C THR A 151 -1.64 -9.88 -27.06
N LEU A 152 -0.86 -10.93 -26.90
CA LEU A 152 -0.12 -11.21 -25.67
C LEU A 152 1.26 -10.53 -25.70
N ASN A 153 1.63 -9.88 -24.61
CA ASN A 153 2.94 -9.29 -24.39
C ASN A 153 3.37 -9.56 -22.93
N GLY A 154 4.05 -10.66 -22.68
CA GLY A 154 4.48 -11.07 -21.35
C GLY A 154 3.30 -11.23 -20.38
N THR A 155 3.26 -10.42 -19.35
CA THR A 155 2.19 -10.40 -18.34
C THR A 155 1.02 -9.48 -18.70
N MET A 156 0.99 -8.93 -19.92
CA MET A 156 -0.08 -8.07 -20.39
C MET A 156 -0.74 -8.65 -21.63
N MET A 157 -2.07 -8.59 -21.70
CA MET A 157 -2.86 -9.01 -22.86
C MET A 157 -3.77 -7.87 -23.30
N ARG A 158 -3.57 -7.40 -24.54
CA ARG A 158 -4.50 -6.49 -25.21
C ARG A 158 -5.68 -7.27 -25.78
N VAL A 159 -6.90 -6.80 -25.51
CA VAL A 159 -8.15 -7.34 -26.04
C VAL A 159 -8.80 -6.26 -26.92
N ASN A 160 -8.86 -6.46 -28.23
CA ASN A 160 -9.52 -5.52 -29.12
C ASN A 160 -11.04 -5.69 -29.00
N LEU A 161 -11.73 -4.58 -28.74
CA LEU A 161 -13.19 -4.59 -28.64
C LEU A 161 -13.80 -4.72 -30.04
N ASP A 162 -14.93 -5.42 -30.15
CA ASP A 162 -15.67 -5.59 -31.40
C ASP A 162 -16.36 -4.29 -31.87
N ARG A 163 -16.44 -3.31 -30.97
CA ARG A 163 -16.85 -1.92 -31.23
C ARG A 163 -16.25 -0.98 -30.21
N PRO A 164 -15.95 0.26 -30.58
CA PRO A 164 -15.43 1.26 -29.64
C PRO A 164 -16.39 1.47 -28.46
N LEU A 165 -15.81 1.66 -27.27
CA LEU A 165 -16.51 1.89 -26.00
C LEU A 165 -16.44 3.38 -25.66
N GLY A 166 -17.50 4.14 -25.96
CA GLY A 166 -17.58 5.57 -25.67
C GLY A 166 -17.75 5.89 -24.18
N PRO A 167 -17.66 7.18 -23.81
CA PRO A 167 -17.90 7.67 -22.46
C PRO A 167 -19.27 7.23 -21.92
N GLY A 168 -19.29 6.77 -20.65
CA GLY A 168 -20.50 6.28 -19.97
C GLY A 168 -21.00 4.93 -20.45
N GLN A 169 -20.36 4.31 -21.44
CA GLN A 169 -20.77 3.00 -21.96
C GLN A 169 -20.14 1.85 -21.16
N VAL A 170 -20.71 0.65 -21.34
CA VAL A 170 -20.27 -0.58 -20.68
C VAL A 170 -19.97 -1.65 -21.71
N ALA A 171 -18.80 -2.29 -21.59
CA ALA A 171 -18.46 -3.52 -22.29
C ALA A 171 -18.54 -4.72 -21.34
N SER A 172 -18.99 -5.87 -21.86
CA SER A 172 -18.94 -7.13 -21.13
C SER A 172 -18.10 -8.14 -21.90
N LEU A 173 -17.11 -8.71 -21.22
CA LEU A 173 -16.16 -9.71 -21.73
C LEU A 173 -16.32 -10.99 -20.94
N GLU A 174 -16.20 -12.14 -21.59
CA GLU A 174 -16.06 -13.43 -20.93
C GLU A 174 -14.78 -14.10 -21.40
N LEU A 175 -14.05 -14.68 -20.48
CA LEU A 175 -12.84 -15.44 -20.77
C LEU A 175 -12.79 -16.73 -19.97
N GLY A 176 -12.23 -17.77 -20.60
CA GLY A 176 -11.90 -19.02 -19.95
C GLY A 176 -10.39 -19.12 -19.75
N TYR A 177 -9.96 -19.59 -18.59
CA TYR A 177 -8.56 -19.65 -18.23
C TYR A 177 -8.26 -20.84 -17.31
N SER A 178 -6.99 -21.24 -17.29
CA SER A 178 -6.46 -22.18 -16.29
C SER A 178 -4.98 -21.91 -16.02
N PHE A 179 -4.51 -22.35 -14.86
CA PHE A 179 -3.10 -22.34 -14.48
C PHE A 179 -2.85 -23.34 -13.35
N GLU A 180 -1.60 -23.79 -13.17
CA GLU A 180 -1.19 -24.56 -12.01
C GLU A 180 -0.77 -23.65 -10.86
N VAL A 181 -1.21 -23.95 -9.63
CA VAL A 181 -0.81 -23.23 -8.41
C VAL A 181 0.60 -23.67 -8.02
N PRO A 182 1.60 -22.77 -8.02
CA PRO A 182 2.97 -23.11 -7.63
C PRO A 182 3.10 -23.38 -6.13
N GLU A 183 4.18 -24.05 -5.71
CA GLU A 183 4.53 -24.16 -4.29
C GLU A 183 5.03 -22.83 -3.74
N HIS A 184 5.86 -22.13 -4.51
CA HIS A 184 6.26 -20.76 -4.23
C HIS A 184 5.81 -19.83 -5.36
N GLY A 185 4.82 -19.02 -5.10
CA GLY A 185 4.24 -18.09 -6.07
C GLY A 185 4.76 -16.67 -5.92
N SER A 186 6.06 -16.46 -6.06
CA SER A 186 6.71 -15.13 -5.92
C SER A 186 6.41 -14.46 -4.58
N ASP A 187 6.19 -15.26 -3.53
CA ASP A 187 5.76 -14.83 -2.18
C ASP A 187 4.42 -14.06 -2.17
N ARG A 188 3.58 -14.26 -3.19
CA ARG A 188 2.25 -13.64 -3.34
C ARG A 188 1.12 -14.62 -3.12
N MET A 189 1.36 -15.88 -3.41
CA MET A 189 0.46 -17.02 -3.31
C MET A 189 1.26 -18.31 -3.16
N GLY A 190 0.60 -19.46 -2.99
CA GLY A 190 1.30 -20.72 -3.02
C GLY A 190 0.50 -21.89 -2.51
N ARG A 191 1.07 -23.09 -2.58
CA ARG A 191 0.55 -24.30 -1.95
C ARG A 191 1.61 -24.94 -1.07
N GLU A 192 1.19 -25.53 0.03
CA GLU A 192 2.10 -26.28 0.91
C GLU A 192 1.44 -27.57 1.39
N ARG A 193 2.23 -28.63 1.53
CA ARG A 193 1.80 -29.93 2.06
C ARG A 193 1.95 -29.98 3.57
N TYR A 194 0.84 -30.13 4.27
CA TYR A 194 0.78 -30.41 5.71
C TYR A 194 0.35 -31.87 5.95
N PRO A 195 0.52 -32.44 7.16
CA PRO A 195 0.02 -33.78 7.49
C PRO A 195 -1.46 -33.99 7.18
N GLY A 196 -2.29 -32.94 7.36
CA GLY A 196 -3.72 -32.95 7.03
C GLY A 196 -4.07 -32.78 5.55
N GLY A 197 -3.08 -32.68 4.65
CA GLY A 197 -3.28 -32.50 3.22
C GLY A 197 -2.67 -31.21 2.67
N TRP A 198 -3.05 -30.86 1.46
CA TRP A 198 -2.63 -29.62 0.81
C TRP A 198 -3.40 -28.40 1.35
N LEU A 199 -2.67 -27.33 1.57
CA LEU A 199 -3.18 -25.99 1.80
C LEU A 199 -2.82 -25.12 0.59
N TYR A 200 -3.78 -24.32 0.16
CA TYR A 200 -3.63 -23.39 -0.97
C TYR A 200 -3.94 -21.96 -0.49
N GLU A 201 -3.03 -21.04 -0.77
CA GLU A 201 -3.23 -19.58 -0.73
C GLU A 201 -3.25 -19.09 -2.16
N VAL A 202 -4.36 -18.55 -2.62
CA VAL A 202 -4.61 -18.29 -4.05
C VAL A 202 -4.93 -16.83 -4.28
N ALA A 203 -4.04 -16.19 -5.04
CA ALA A 203 -4.16 -14.80 -5.44
C ALA A 203 -3.62 -14.61 -6.87
N GLN A 204 -3.84 -13.45 -7.47
CA GLN A 204 -3.46 -13.18 -8.87
C GLN A 204 -3.98 -14.28 -9.83
N TRP A 205 -5.17 -14.80 -9.56
CA TRP A 205 -5.66 -16.09 -10.03
C TRP A 205 -6.70 -16.00 -11.15
N TYR A 206 -6.98 -14.79 -11.61
CA TYR A 206 -7.86 -14.51 -12.76
C TYR A 206 -7.30 -13.32 -13.54
N PRO A 207 -7.51 -13.23 -14.87
CA PRO A 207 -7.11 -12.08 -15.66
C PRO A 207 -7.80 -10.80 -15.20
N ARG A 208 -7.04 -9.74 -14.85
CA ARG A 208 -7.53 -8.50 -14.26
C ARG A 208 -7.40 -7.34 -15.24
N VAL A 209 -8.40 -6.46 -15.33
CA VAL A 209 -8.30 -5.27 -16.18
C VAL A 209 -7.24 -4.32 -15.60
N ALA A 210 -6.35 -3.83 -16.47
CA ALA A 210 -5.40 -2.79 -16.11
C ALA A 210 -6.13 -1.45 -15.89
N VAL A 211 -5.59 -0.61 -15.01
CA VAL A 211 -6.17 0.72 -14.78
C VAL A 211 -5.97 1.61 -16.01
N TYR A 212 -7.03 2.34 -16.35
CA TYR A 212 -7.01 3.45 -17.30
C TYR A 212 -7.34 4.72 -16.52
N ASP A 213 -6.34 5.57 -16.29
CA ASP A 213 -6.45 6.76 -15.45
C ASP A 213 -6.24 8.08 -16.21
N ASP A 214 -6.50 9.19 -15.52
CA ASP A 214 -6.35 10.56 -16.04
C ASP A 214 -4.89 11.04 -16.13
N VAL A 215 -3.95 10.26 -15.58
CA VAL A 215 -2.52 10.63 -15.49
C VAL A 215 -1.71 10.03 -16.64
N ARG A 216 -1.95 8.76 -16.95
CA ARG A 216 -1.14 7.98 -17.91
C ARG A 216 -1.96 7.30 -19.00
N GLY A 217 -3.29 7.32 -18.92
CA GLY A 217 -4.13 6.44 -19.71
C GLY A 217 -3.99 4.99 -19.24
N TRP A 218 -3.71 4.04 -20.14
CA TRP A 218 -3.48 2.65 -19.77
C TRP A 218 -2.16 2.45 -19.02
N ASN A 219 -2.24 1.86 -17.83
CA ASN A 219 -1.10 1.42 -17.04
C ASN A 219 -0.74 0.00 -17.45
N THR A 220 0.36 -0.17 -18.20
CA THR A 220 0.73 -1.43 -18.84
C THR A 220 2.12 -1.93 -18.41
N GLU A 221 2.55 -1.54 -17.21
CA GLU A 221 3.76 -2.05 -16.61
C GLU A 221 3.69 -3.59 -16.51
N GLN A 222 4.76 -4.25 -16.97
CA GLN A 222 4.90 -5.71 -16.81
C GLN A 222 4.97 -6.06 -15.33
N TYR A 223 4.38 -7.17 -14.94
CA TYR A 223 4.60 -7.71 -13.61
C TYR A 223 5.95 -8.44 -13.59
N LEU A 224 6.88 -7.92 -12.78
CA LEU A 224 8.24 -8.47 -12.66
C LEU A 224 8.49 -9.14 -11.30
N GLY A 225 7.53 -9.07 -10.39
CA GLY A 225 7.52 -9.74 -9.10
C GLY A 225 7.64 -8.81 -7.90
N GLN A 226 8.47 -7.76 -7.95
CA GLN A 226 8.71 -6.86 -6.83
C GLN A 226 7.61 -5.80 -6.70
N GLY A 227 7.24 -5.16 -7.81
CA GLY A 227 6.12 -4.22 -7.84
C GLY A 227 4.77 -4.96 -7.75
N GLU A 228 3.87 -4.49 -6.88
CA GLU A 228 2.63 -5.21 -6.56
C GLU A 228 1.49 -4.89 -7.52
N PHE A 229 0.42 -4.20 -7.09
CA PHE A 229 -0.80 -4.14 -7.87
C PHE A 229 -1.25 -2.71 -8.16
N TYR A 230 -1.96 -2.55 -9.26
CA TYR A 230 -2.74 -1.36 -9.55
C TYR A 230 -4.00 -1.78 -10.29
N LEU A 231 -5.16 -1.68 -9.63
CA LEU A 231 -6.42 -2.27 -10.06
C LEU A 231 -7.58 -1.32 -9.80
N GLU A 232 -8.61 -1.40 -10.67
CA GLU A 232 -9.85 -0.66 -10.52
C GLU A 232 -10.75 -1.26 -9.44
N TYR A 233 -11.55 -0.41 -8.81
CA TYR A 233 -12.61 -0.85 -7.89
C TYR A 233 -13.81 -1.40 -8.65
N GLY A 234 -14.41 -2.43 -8.08
CA GLY A 234 -15.61 -3.06 -8.62
C GLY A 234 -16.31 -3.98 -7.63
N ASP A 235 -17.37 -4.61 -8.09
CA ASP A 235 -18.10 -5.63 -7.36
C ASP A 235 -17.73 -7.01 -7.88
N PHE A 236 -17.64 -7.96 -6.96
CA PHE A 236 -17.27 -9.34 -7.28
C PHE A 236 -18.34 -10.33 -6.82
N ASP A 237 -18.67 -11.27 -7.69
CA ASP A 237 -19.47 -12.46 -7.43
C ASP A 237 -18.60 -13.68 -7.79
N VAL A 238 -18.13 -14.40 -6.77
CA VAL A 238 -17.14 -15.46 -6.91
C VAL A 238 -17.73 -16.79 -6.45
N ALA A 239 -17.55 -17.87 -7.25
CA ALA A 239 -17.86 -19.22 -6.86
C ALA A 239 -16.63 -20.11 -7.03
N ILE A 240 -16.22 -20.75 -5.94
CA ILE A 240 -15.02 -21.59 -5.85
C ILE A 240 -15.47 -23.01 -5.52
N THR A 241 -15.22 -23.93 -6.44
CA THR A 241 -15.52 -25.35 -6.27
C THR A 241 -14.26 -26.08 -5.84
N VAL A 242 -14.32 -26.74 -4.68
CA VAL A 242 -13.21 -27.47 -4.07
C VAL A 242 -13.69 -28.85 -3.61
N PRO A 243 -12.78 -29.80 -3.29
CA PRO A 243 -13.17 -31.05 -2.65
C PRO A 243 -14.04 -30.79 -1.41
N ARG A 244 -15.05 -31.64 -1.18
CA ARG A 244 -16.01 -31.50 -0.07
C ARG A 244 -15.35 -31.36 1.31
N SER A 245 -14.19 -31.98 1.50
CA SER A 245 -13.43 -31.90 2.75
C SER A 245 -12.83 -30.52 3.04
N PHE A 246 -12.73 -29.67 2.03
CA PHE A 246 -12.06 -28.36 2.17
C PHE A 246 -12.98 -27.30 2.80
N VAL A 247 -12.36 -26.42 3.57
CA VAL A 247 -12.91 -25.12 3.99
C VAL A 247 -12.29 -24.05 3.14
N VAL A 248 -13.09 -23.05 2.74
CA VAL A 248 -12.61 -21.91 1.95
C VAL A 248 -12.76 -20.64 2.75
N ALA A 249 -11.65 -19.89 2.87
CA ALA A 249 -11.62 -18.51 3.30
C ALA A 249 -11.46 -17.63 2.05
N ALA A 250 -12.23 -16.54 1.90
CA ALA A 250 -12.11 -15.68 0.72
C ALA A 250 -12.52 -14.24 1.00
N THR A 251 -12.01 -13.33 0.16
CA THR A 251 -12.48 -11.94 0.09
C THR A 251 -14.00 -11.88 0.03
N GLY A 252 -14.61 -11.05 0.89
CA GLY A 252 -16.04 -10.76 0.87
C GLY A 252 -16.86 -11.51 1.91
N THR A 253 -18.14 -11.62 1.63
CA THR A 253 -19.13 -12.28 2.48
C THR A 253 -19.55 -13.61 1.86
N LEU A 254 -19.58 -14.68 2.64
CA LEU A 254 -20.07 -15.98 2.21
C LEU A 254 -21.58 -15.90 1.93
N ALA A 255 -21.95 -16.13 0.68
CA ALA A 255 -23.32 -15.96 0.18
C ALA A 255 -24.20 -17.21 0.34
N ASN A 256 -23.61 -18.40 0.48
CA ASN A 256 -24.35 -19.67 0.60
C ASN A 256 -23.99 -20.51 1.83
N PRO A 257 -24.05 -19.94 3.04
CA PRO A 257 -23.64 -20.66 4.26
C PRO A 257 -24.50 -21.89 4.57
N LEU A 258 -25.74 -21.95 4.09
CA LEU A 258 -26.60 -23.12 4.27
C LEU A 258 -26.15 -24.34 3.47
N GLU A 259 -25.42 -24.12 2.36
CA GLU A 259 -24.95 -25.20 1.48
C GLU A 259 -23.60 -25.75 1.93
N VAL A 260 -22.72 -24.91 2.50
CA VAL A 260 -21.31 -25.23 2.74
C VAL A 260 -20.92 -25.33 4.21
N LEU A 261 -21.76 -24.84 5.13
CA LEU A 261 -21.53 -24.88 6.57
C LEU A 261 -22.55 -25.74 7.32
N THR A 262 -22.10 -26.38 8.37
CA THR A 262 -22.98 -27.10 9.30
C THR A 262 -23.81 -26.12 10.13
N ALA A 263 -24.89 -26.60 10.76
CA ALA A 263 -25.71 -25.79 11.67
C ALA A 263 -24.89 -25.23 12.84
N THR A 264 -23.96 -26.05 13.38
CA THR A 264 -23.07 -25.66 14.49
C THR A 264 -22.15 -24.53 14.08
N GLN A 265 -21.50 -24.61 12.92
CA GLN A 265 -20.61 -23.54 12.42
C GLN A 265 -21.37 -22.23 12.21
N ARG A 266 -22.57 -22.26 11.63
CA ARG A 266 -23.39 -21.07 11.46
C ARG A 266 -23.79 -20.45 12.80
N ALA A 267 -24.16 -21.25 13.80
CA ALA A 267 -24.47 -20.75 15.14
C ALA A 267 -23.26 -20.09 15.81
N ARG A 268 -22.08 -20.73 15.71
CA ARG A 268 -20.81 -20.17 16.21
C ARG A 268 -20.41 -18.86 15.51
N LEU A 269 -20.64 -18.73 14.21
CA LEU A 269 -20.39 -17.48 13.48
C LEU A 269 -21.31 -16.35 13.94
N VAL A 270 -22.58 -16.64 14.21
CA VAL A 270 -23.53 -15.66 14.79
C VAL A 270 -23.07 -15.21 16.19
N GLN A 271 -22.55 -16.13 16.99
CA GLN A 271 -21.95 -15.82 18.29
C GLN A 271 -20.69 -14.96 18.13
N ALA A 272 -19.76 -15.37 17.25
CA ALA A 272 -18.49 -14.68 17.01
C ALA A 272 -18.69 -13.23 16.54
N ALA A 273 -19.67 -12.97 15.67
CA ALA A 273 -19.98 -11.63 15.18
C ALA A 273 -20.34 -10.63 16.30
N LYS A 274 -20.72 -11.13 17.47
CA LYS A 274 -21.09 -10.32 18.66
C LYS A 274 -20.05 -10.41 19.78
N SER A 275 -18.98 -11.22 19.60
CA SER A 275 -17.97 -11.49 20.61
C SER A 275 -16.75 -10.60 20.38
N ASP A 276 -16.21 -10.04 21.44
CA ASP A 276 -14.93 -9.35 21.44
C ASP A 276 -13.75 -10.28 21.78
N THR A 277 -14.04 -11.54 22.06
CA THR A 277 -13.07 -12.62 22.28
C THR A 277 -13.19 -13.69 21.21
N THR A 278 -12.15 -14.49 21.05
CA THR A 278 -12.08 -15.58 20.06
C THR A 278 -13.13 -16.66 20.32
N VAL A 279 -13.91 -16.99 19.29
CA VAL A 279 -14.86 -18.10 19.26
C VAL A 279 -14.39 -19.13 18.23
N PRO A 280 -14.13 -20.39 18.63
CA PRO A 280 -13.74 -21.43 17.68
C PRO A 280 -14.94 -21.85 16.81
N ILE A 281 -14.81 -21.67 15.49
CA ILE A 281 -15.79 -22.12 14.50
C ILE A 281 -15.54 -23.59 14.14
N ILE A 282 -14.26 -23.95 13.95
CA ILE A 282 -13.76 -25.33 13.85
C ILE A 282 -12.60 -25.44 14.84
N ALA A 283 -12.80 -26.09 15.95
CA ALA A 283 -11.78 -26.28 16.97
C ALA A 283 -10.70 -27.29 16.50
N LYS A 284 -9.50 -27.23 17.07
CA LYS A 284 -8.38 -28.12 16.75
C LYS A 284 -8.75 -29.59 16.83
N THR A 285 -9.58 -29.98 17.82
CA THR A 285 -10.07 -31.36 18.02
C THR A 285 -11.13 -31.79 17.00
N GLU A 286 -11.71 -30.85 16.26
CA GLU A 286 -12.75 -31.08 15.27
C GLU A 286 -12.18 -31.19 13.84
N VAL A 287 -10.92 -30.78 13.64
CA VAL A 287 -10.26 -30.80 12.33
C VAL A 287 -10.28 -32.20 11.74
N GLY A 288 -10.68 -32.31 10.45
CA GLY A 288 -10.77 -33.57 9.73
C GLY A 288 -11.96 -34.47 10.10
N GLN A 289 -12.75 -34.09 11.10
CA GLN A 289 -13.91 -34.90 11.49
C GLN A 289 -15.06 -34.73 10.48
N PRO A 290 -15.74 -35.84 10.08
CA PRO A 290 -16.81 -35.80 9.08
C PRO A 290 -17.94 -34.82 9.40
N PHE A 291 -18.28 -34.65 10.68
CA PHE A 291 -19.36 -33.75 11.13
C PHE A 291 -19.03 -32.26 10.96
N THR A 292 -17.80 -31.91 10.59
CA THR A 292 -17.41 -30.52 10.30
C THR A 292 -17.75 -30.09 8.87
N ARG A 293 -18.34 -30.98 8.08
CA ARG A 293 -18.83 -30.69 6.72
C ARG A 293 -20.32 -31.06 6.61
N PRO A 294 -21.09 -30.34 5.76
CA PRO A 294 -22.45 -30.72 5.46
C PRO A 294 -22.53 -32.14 4.88
N ALA A 295 -23.51 -32.91 5.28
CA ALA A 295 -23.76 -34.23 4.67
C ALA A 295 -24.13 -34.08 3.19
N GLY A 296 -23.80 -35.10 2.36
CA GLY A 296 -24.17 -35.11 0.95
C GLY A 296 -23.26 -36.03 0.12
N ALA A 297 -23.75 -36.46 -1.04
CA ALA A 297 -23.08 -37.40 -1.93
C ALA A 297 -22.09 -36.75 -2.92
N SER A 298 -22.19 -35.46 -3.19
CA SER A 298 -21.27 -34.79 -4.12
C SER A 298 -19.85 -34.81 -3.56
N PRO A 299 -18.83 -35.17 -4.36
CA PRO A 299 -17.42 -35.14 -3.94
C PRO A 299 -16.88 -33.70 -3.74
N THR A 300 -17.59 -32.68 -4.21
CA THR A 300 -17.20 -31.28 -4.13
C THR A 300 -18.25 -30.41 -3.47
N LEU A 301 -17.83 -29.23 -3.01
CA LEU A 301 -18.67 -28.12 -2.58
C LEU A 301 -18.30 -26.85 -3.35
N THR A 302 -19.30 -26.03 -3.67
CA THR A 302 -19.09 -24.72 -4.29
C THR A 302 -19.37 -23.64 -3.26
N TRP A 303 -18.34 -22.91 -2.87
CA TRP A 303 -18.40 -21.77 -1.96
C TRP A 303 -18.62 -20.50 -2.76
N ARG A 304 -19.62 -19.68 -2.39
CA ARG A 304 -19.95 -18.43 -3.10
C ARG A 304 -19.70 -17.24 -2.20
N PHE A 305 -18.98 -16.26 -2.74
CA PHE A 305 -18.65 -15.03 -2.03
C PHE A 305 -19.08 -13.82 -2.84
N THR A 306 -19.47 -12.75 -2.16
CA THR A 306 -19.74 -11.45 -2.77
C THR A 306 -18.89 -10.40 -2.07
N ALA A 307 -18.20 -9.57 -2.86
CA ALA A 307 -17.47 -8.43 -2.36
C ALA A 307 -17.92 -7.17 -3.10
N ARG A 308 -17.96 -6.03 -2.42
CA ARG A 308 -18.44 -4.77 -2.96
C ARG A 308 -17.37 -3.71 -2.86
N ASN A 309 -17.16 -3.00 -3.97
CA ASN A 309 -16.24 -1.88 -4.07
C ASN A 309 -14.83 -2.24 -3.57
N VAL A 310 -14.26 -3.31 -4.10
CA VAL A 310 -12.90 -3.80 -3.83
C VAL A 310 -12.09 -3.83 -5.10
N ARG A 311 -10.76 -3.87 -4.98
CA ARG A 311 -9.82 -3.87 -6.10
C ARG A 311 -9.53 -5.27 -6.62
N ASP A 312 -9.57 -6.25 -5.74
CA ASP A 312 -9.14 -7.63 -6.03
C ASP A 312 -9.91 -8.61 -5.15
N VAL A 313 -9.75 -9.90 -5.42
CA VAL A 313 -10.24 -11.01 -4.61
C VAL A 313 -9.21 -12.12 -4.53
N ALA A 314 -8.97 -12.63 -3.33
CA ALA A 314 -8.12 -13.78 -3.05
C ALA A 314 -8.85 -14.79 -2.17
N TRP A 315 -8.32 -15.99 -2.09
CA TRP A 315 -8.90 -17.04 -1.27
C TRP A 315 -7.85 -18.07 -0.82
N ALA A 316 -8.18 -18.80 0.23
CA ALA A 316 -7.39 -19.93 0.69
C ALA A 316 -8.30 -21.14 0.94
N ALA A 317 -7.74 -22.35 0.81
CA ALA A 317 -8.49 -23.57 1.03
C ALA A 317 -7.61 -24.69 1.58
N ALA A 318 -8.14 -25.42 2.58
CA ALA A 318 -7.54 -26.64 3.10
C ALA A 318 -8.61 -27.54 3.75
N ALA A 319 -8.32 -28.83 3.85
CA ALA A 319 -9.15 -29.76 4.61
C ALA A 319 -8.90 -29.65 6.13
N SER A 320 -7.73 -29.13 6.52
CA SER A 320 -7.21 -29.16 7.89
C SER A 320 -7.22 -27.81 8.60
N PHE A 321 -8.01 -26.83 8.14
CA PHE A 321 -8.09 -25.56 8.85
C PHE A 321 -8.75 -25.68 10.23
N ILE A 322 -8.06 -25.19 11.26
CA ILE A 322 -8.68 -24.60 12.45
C ILE A 322 -9.25 -23.27 12.00
N TRP A 323 -10.44 -22.93 12.48
CA TRP A 323 -11.11 -21.69 12.13
C TRP A 323 -11.62 -20.99 13.37
N ASP A 324 -11.08 -19.83 13.64
CA ASP A 324 -11.45 -18.97 14.76
C ASP A 324 -12.08 -17.66 14.25
N ALA A 325 -12.97 -17.06 15.05
CA ALA A 325 -13.57 -15.78 14.70
C ALA A 325 -13.91 -14.91 15.90
N SER A 326 -14.07 -13.61 15.67
CA SER A 326 -14.59 -12.61 16.61
C SER A 326 -15.27 -11.48 15.83
N GLY A 327 -15.83 -10.47 16.51
CA GLY A 327 -16.50 -9.33 15.89
C GLY A 327 -15.85 -8.00 16.25
N TYR A 328 -15.89 -7.05 15.31
CA TYR A 328 -15.59 -5.64 15.59
C TYR A 328 -16.29 -4.72 14.58
N GLY A 329 -17.03 -3.71 15.08
CA GLY A 329 -17.59 -2.63 14.25
C GLY A 329 -18.56 -3.07 13.14
N GLY A 330 -19.08 -4.29 13.20
CA GLY A 330 -19.92 -4.94 12.19
C GLY A 330 -19.14 -5.84 11.22
N ALA A 331 -17.81 -5.89 11.33
CA ALA A 331 -16.97 -6.84 10.59
C ALA A 331 -16.79 -8.16 11.37
N LEU A 332 -16.78 -9.28 10.65
CA LEU A 332 -16.39 -10.57 11.16
C LEU A 332 -14.87 -10.72 10.99
N ILE A 333 -14.14 -10.85 12.09
CA ILE A 333 -12.70 -11.02 12.13
C ILE A 333 -12.41 -12.50 12.24
N GLN A 334 -11.59 -13.06 11.35
CA GLN A 334 -11.42 -14.50 11.23
C GLN A 334 -9.95 -14.90 11.08
N SER A 335 -9.60 -16.08 11.57
CA SER A 335 -8.29 -16.68 11.36
C SER A 335 -8.46 -18.15 10.93
N PHE A 336 -7.66 -18.54 9.92
CA PHE A 336 -7.63 -19.91 9.40
C PHE A 336 -6.18 -20.39 9.41
N TYR A 337 -5.92 -21.50 10.07
CA TYR A 337 -4.57 -22.01 10.20
C TYR A 337 -4.54 -23.55 10.35
N PRO A 338 -3.50 -24.23 9.83
CA PRO A 338 -3.38 -25.69 10.02
C PRO A 338 -2.96 -25.99 11.47
N PRO A 339 -3.27 -27.20 12.00
CA PRO A 339 -2.88 -27.61 13.36
C PRO A 339 -1.37 -27.57 13.62
N GLU A 340 -0.56 -27.61 12.58
CA GLU A 340 0.90 -27.57 12.57
C GLU A 340 1.48 -26.15 12.57
N ALA A 341 0.66 -25.12 12.40
CA ALA A 341 1.11 -23.75 12.54
C ALA A 341 1.71 -23.49 13.91
N ASN A 342 2.59 -22.50 14.00
CA ASN A 342 3.16 -22.09 15.29
C ASN A 342 2.04 -21.89 16.32
N ALA A 343 2.26 -22.31 17.56
CA ALA A 343 1.25 -22.31 18.62
C ALA A 343 0.63 -20.91 18.87
N ASP A 344 1.36 -19.85 18.59
CA ASP A 344 0.89 -18.46 18.75
C ASP A 344 -0.23 -18.10 17.77
N TRP A 345 -0.45 -18.89 16.71
CA TRP A 345 -1.59 -18.71 15.79
C TRP A 345 -2.94 -18.80 16.49
N ALA A 346 -3.03 -19.47 17.64
CA ALA A 346 -4.21 -19.45 18.49
C ALA A 346 -4.61 -18.02 18.95
N ARG A 347 -3.70 -17.05 18.88
CA ARG A 347 -3.94 -15.63 19.18
C ARG A 347 -4.17 -14.78 17.93
N SER A 348 -4.09 -15.35 16.73
CA SER A 348 -4.18 -14.59 15.48
C SER A 348 -5.46 -13.76 15.36
N THR A 349 -6.61 -14.30 15.80
CA THR A 349 -7.90 -13.58 15.80
C THR A 349 -7.86 -12.37 16.76
N GLU A 350 -7.20 -12.49 17.90
CA GLU A 350 -6.97 -11.36 18.84
C GLU A 350 -6.13 -10.26 18.16
N TYR A 351 -5.03 -10.64 17.49
CA TYR A 351 -4.15 -9.71 16.79
C TYR A 351 -4.88 -9.02 15.63
N ALA A 352 -5.62 -9.77 14.83
CA ALA A 352 -6.41 -9.23 13.72
C ALA A 352 -7.50 -8.26 14.21
N ARG A 353 -8.21 -8.62 15.30
CA ARG A 353 -9.23 -7.76 15.90
C ARG A 353 -8.63 -6.45 16.43
N HIS A 354 -7.47 -6.53 17.12
CA HIS A 354 -6.77 -5.35 17.57
C HIS A 354 -6.39 -4.44 16.40
N SER A 355 -5.81 -4.98 15.34
CA SER A 355 -5.36 -4.23 14.17
C SER A 355 -6.52 -3.49 13.50
N ILE A 356 -7.61 -4.18 13.19
CA ILE A 356 -8.80 -3.58 12.57
C ILE A 356 -9.41 -2.51 13.49
N LYS A 357 -9.47 -2.76 14.80
CA LYS A 357 -9.94 -1.77 15.77
C LYS A 357 -9.05 -0.54 15.79
N HIS A 358 -7.74 -0.73 15.98
CA HIS A 358 -6.76 0.35 16.11
C HIS A 358 -6.79 1.28 14.89
N TYR A 359 -6.68 0.72 13.68
CA TYR A 359 -6.68 1.52 12.47
C TYR A 359 -8.03 2.18 12.19
N SER A 360 -9.15 1.51 12.54
CA SER A 360 -10.50 2.11 12.42
C SER A 360 -10.68 3.34 13.30
N GLU A 361 -10.22 3.27 14.54
CA GLU A 361 -10.36 4.36 15.52
C GLU A 361 -9.36 5.50 15.24
N LYS A 362 -8.16 5.14 14.79
CA LYS A 362 -7.07 6.11 14.59
C LYS A 362 -7.17 6.86 13.26
N TRP A 363 -7.44 6.14 12.15
CA TRP A 363 -7.26 6.69 10.81
C TRP A 363 -8.55 6.82 10.02
N PHE A 364 -9.25 5.71 9.78
CA PHE A 364 -10.49 5.68 8.99
C PHE A 364 -11.27 4.42 9.34
N ARG A 365 -12.59 4.54 9.55
CA ARG A 365 -13.43 3.39 9.90
C ARG A 365 -13.31 2.28 8.85
N TYR A 366 -13.03 1.04 9.29
CA TYR A 366 -13.02 -0.13 8.41
C TYR A 366 -14.39 -0.33 7.75
N PRO A 367 -14.48 -0.34 6.41
CA PRO A 367 -15.77 -0.31 5.72
C PRO A 367 -16.29 -1.70 5.35
N TYR A 368 -15.43 -2.72 5.40
CA TYR A 368 -15.75 -4.04 4.88
C TYR A 368 -16.35 -4.97 5.93
N PRO A 369 -17.17 -5.99 5.50
CA PRO A 369 -17.89 -6.87 6.42
C PRO A 369 -17.01 -7.99 7.01
N SER A 370 -15.79 -8.17 6.54
CA SER A 370 -14.90 -9.26 6.96
C SER A 370 -13.45 -8.81 6.99
N ALA A 371 -12.64 -9.41 7.88
CA ALA A 371 -11.17 -9.34 7.84
C ALA A 371 -10.62 -10.71 8.24
N ILE A 372 -9.79 -11.29 7.39
CA ILE A 372 -9.37 -12.69 7.48
C ILE A 372 -7.84 -12.75 7.49
N ASN A 373 -7.26 -13.48 8.44
CA ASN A 373 -5.86 -13.85 8.46
C ASN A 373 -5.70 -15.35 8.21
N VAL A 374 -4.89 -15.74 7.23
CA VAL A 374 -4.65 -17.15 6.86
C VAL A 374 -3.20 -17.50 7.08
N ALA A 375 -2.96 -18.67 7.70
CA ALA A 375 -1.63 -19.26 7.84
C ALA A 375 -1.32 -20.18 6.66
N GLY A 376 -0.18 -19.95 6.01
CA GLY A 376 0.27 -20.81 4.92
C GLY A 376 1.73 -20.60 4.56
N PRO A 377 2.12 -20.92 3.30
CA PRO A 377 3.49 -20.79 2.82
C PRO A 377 3.94 -19.33 2.59
N VAL A 378 3.02 -18.39 2.37
CA VAL A 378 3.33 -16.98 2.07
C VAL A 378 3.83 -16.28 3.31
N GLY A 379 4.90 -15.49 3.19
CA GLY A 379 5.56 -14.82 4.30
C GLY A 379 4.73 -13.70 4.92
N GLY A 380 4.15 -12.87 4.07
CA GLY A 380 3.23 -11.77 4.35
C GLY A 380 2.70 -11.26 3.03
N MET A 381 1.37 -11.13 2.89
CA MET A 381 0.72 -10.59 1.69
C MET A 381 -0.72 -10.20 1.96
N GLU A 382 -1.10 -9.03 1.47
CA GLU A 382 -2.39 -8.41 1.61
C GLU A 382 -3.27 -8.56 0.37
N TYR A 383 -4.55 -8.82 0.60
CA TYR A 383 -5.62 -8.70 -0.39
C TYR A 383 -6.86 -8.10 0.29
N PRO A 384 -7.83 -7.57 -0.45
CA PRO A 384 -9.02 -7.00 0.19
C PRO A 384 -9.68 -8.02 1.11
N MET A 385 -9.83 -7.68 2.38
CA MET A 385 -10.47 -8.48 3.44
C MET A 385 -9.77 -9.80 3.80
N ILE A 386 -8.69 -10.19 3.14
CA ILE A 386 -7.96 -11.44 3.43
C ILE A 386 -6.46 -11.20 3.29
N VAL A 387 -5.70 -11.65 4.28
CA VAL A 387 -4.24 -11.55 4.27
C VAL A 387 -3.64 -12.93 4.51
N PHE A 388 -2.47 -13.16 3.93
CA PHE A 388 -1.69 -14.38 4.09
C PHE A 388 -0.48 -14.08 4.95
N CYS A 389 -0.22 -14.93 5.96
CA CYS A 389 0.94 -14.81 6.83
C CYS A 389 1.59 -16.18 7.02
N SER A 390 2.91 -16.19 7.21
CA SER A 390 3.63 -17.46 7.38
C SER A 390 3.09 -18.27 8.57
N SER A 391 2.75 -19.51 8.31
CA SER A 391 2.36 -20.49 9.35
C SER A 391 3.46 -20.71 10.42
N ARG A 392 4.69 -20.30 10.11
CA ARG A 392 5.87 -20.43 10.97
C ARG A 392 6.08 -19.23 11.89
N SER A 393 5.41 -18.12 11.63
CA SER A 393 5.49 -16.89 12.43
C SER A 393 4.90 -17.11 13.82
N GLY A 394 5.57 -16.58 14.84
CA GLY A 394 5.11 -16.65 16.24
C GLY A 394 5.46 -15.38 17.02
N GLN A 395 4.88 -15.24 18.22
CA GLN A 395 5.10 -14.14 19.16
C GLN A 395 4.95 -12.76 18.52
N ARG A 396 5.88 -11.83 18.81
CA ARG A 396 5.89 -10.47 18.24
C ARG A 396 6.00 -10.46 16.71
N GLY A 397 6.64 -11.47 16.11
CA GLY A 397 6.72 -11.61 14.65
C GLY A 397 5.36 -11.86 14.01
N LEU A 398 4.55 -12.76 14.60
CA LEU A 398 3.19 -13.01 14.12
C LEU A 398 2.29 -11.77 14.28
N PHE A 399 2.36 -11.09 15.45
CA PHE A 399 1.64 -9.83 15.61
C PHE A 399 2.10 -8.80 14.57
N GLY A 400 3.41 -8.65 14.39
CA GLY A 400 4.00 -7.69 13.45
C GLY A 400 3.51 -7.88 12.02
N VAL A 401 3.58 -9.11 11.48
CA VAL A 401 3.08 -9.40 10.13
C VAL A 401 1.56 -9.28 10.06
N THR A 402 0.80 -9.75 11.07
CA THR A 402 -0.67 -9.62 11.08
C THR A 402 -1.12 -8.17 11.06
N THR A 403 -0.51 -7.29 11.87
CA THR A 403 -0.88 -5.87 11.91
C THR A 403 -0.43 -5.13 10.65
N HIS A 404 0.68 -5.56 10.03
CA HIS A 404 1.17 -5.02 8.77
C HIS A 404 0.20 -5.36 7.63
N GLU A 405 -0.05 -6.64 7.38
CA GLU A 405 -0.92 -7.07 6.29
C GLU A 405 -2.35 -6.51 6.42
N LEU A 406 -2.89 -6.47 7.64
CA LEU A 406 -4.21 -5.86 7.88
C LEU A 406 -4.18 -4.33 7.79
N GLY A 407 -3.05 -3.68 8.00
CA GLY A 407 -2.89 -2.24 7.79
C GLY A 407 -3.03 -1.84 6.32
N HIS A 408 -2.61 -2.71 5.41
CA HIS A 408 -2.82 -2.56 3.97
C HIS A 408 -4.30 -2.47 3.56
N GLN A 409 -5.24 -2.83 4.42
CA GLN A 409 -6.66 -2.57 4.15
C GLN A 409 -6.94 -1.06 4.02
N TRP A 410 -6.09 -0.19 4.56
CA TRP A 410 -6.13 1.28 4.38
C TRP A 410 -5.28 1.72 3.20
N PHE A 411 -4.08 1.19 3.05
CA PHE A 411 -3.12 1.44 1.98
C PHE A 411 -2.60 0.11 1.45
N PRO A 412 -3.00 -0.36 0.25
CA PRO A 412 -3.69 0.36 -0.81
C PRO A 412 -5.18 0.04 -0.97
N MET A 413 -5.80 -0.80 -0.10
CA MET A 413 -7.14 -1.32 -0.40
C MET A 413 -8.24 -0.25 -0.34
N ILE A 414 -8.18 0.71 0.58
CA ILE A 414 -9.09 1.85 0.64
C ILE A 414 -8.54 3.01 -0.19
N VAL A 415 -7.26 3.35 -0.08
CA VAL A 415 -6.61 4.43 -0.83
C VAL A 415 -5.75 3.82 -1.92
N GLY A 416 -6.30 3.69 -3.13
CA GLY A 416 -5.81 2.86 -4.21
C GLY A 416 -4.66 3.45 -5.02
N SER A 417 -3.50 3.73 -4.42
CA SER A 417 -2.29 4.16 -5.12
C SER A 417 -1.77 3.11 -6.12
N ASN A 418 -0.92 3.56 -7.05
CA ASN A 418 -0.23 2.70 -8.01
C ASN A 418 1.04 2.12 -7.36
N GLU A 419 0.94 0.92 -6.82
CA GLU A 419 2.03 0.24 -6.11
C GLU A 419 3.19 -0.14 -7.04
N ARG A 420 2.95 -0.36 -8.33
CA ARG A 420 4.04 -0.64 -9.29
C ARG A 420 4.98 0.54 -9.47
N LEU A 421 4.46 1.76 -9.33
CA LEU A 421 5.22 2.98 -9.52
C LEU A 421 5.62 3.67 -8.22
N TYR A 422 4.83 3.49 -7.15
CA TYR A 422 4.95 4.25 -5.91
C TYR A 422 4.70 3.34 -4.70
N ALA A 423 5.49 2.27 -4.55
CA ALA A 423 5.35 1.29 -3.47
C ALA A 423 5.43 1.93 -2.08
N TRP A 424 6.14 3.05 -1.92
CA TRP A 424 6.20 3.78 -0.66
C TRP A 424 4.84 4.35 -0.18
N MET A 425 3.87 4.58 -1.10
CA MET A 425 2.51 5.03 -0.74
C MET A 425 1.65 3.90 -0.19
N ASP A 426 2.09 2.70 -0.34
CA ASP A 426 1.57 1.48 0.21
C ASP A 426 2.39 1.10 1.45
N GLU A 427 3.57 0.58 1.28
CA GLU A 427 4.44 0.03 2.31
C GLU A 427 4.91 1.07 3.34
N GLY A 428 5.24 2.26 2.86
CA GLY A 428 5.72 3.34 3.72
C GLY A 428 4.62 3.91 4.62
N PHE A 429 3.41 4.14 4.08
CA PHE A 429 2.27 4.57 4.88
C PHE A 429 1.85 3.49 5.87
N ASN A 430 1.82 2.25 5.42
CA ASN A 430 1.49 1.12 6.27
C ASN A 430 2.52 0.96 7.39
N SER A 431 3.81 0.93 7.07
CA SER A 431 4.89 0.86 8.07
C SER A 431 4.81 1.99 9.10
N PHE A 432 4.49 3.22 8.67
CA PHE A 432 4.24 4.33 9.59
C PHE A 432 3.08 4.07 10.55
N THR A 433 1.94 3.57 10.03
CA THR A 433 0.76 3.30 10.88
C THR A 433 0.97 2.12 11.81
N ASN A 434 1.77 1.13 11.41
CA ASN A 434 2.10 -0.05 12.22
C ASN A 434 2.86 0.30 13.50
N ILE A 435 3.67 1.36 13.51
CA ILE A 435 4.36 1.85 14.72
C ILE A 435 3.35 2.02 15.86
N TYR A 436 2.23 2.68 15.58
CA TYR A 436 1.23 3.00 16.60
C TYR A 436 0.36 1.82 16.98
N SER A 437 0.11 0.88 16.05
CA SER A 437 -0.59 -0.37 16.35
C SER A 437 0.22 -1.22 17.32
N GLY A 438 1.54 -1.35 17.09
CA GLY A 438 2.44 -2.08 17.97
C GLY A 438 2.53 -1.46 19.36
N LEU A 439 2.71 -0.14 19.43
CA LEU A 439 2.73 0.60 20.71
C LEU A 439 1.45 0.40 21.52
N ALA A 440 0.29 0.47 20.84
CA ALA A 440 -1.00 0.31 21.51
C ALA A 440 -1.24 -1.11 22.01
N PHE A 441 -0.80 -2.14 21.26
CA PHE A 441 -1.01 -3.54 21.64
C PHE A 441 -0.11 -3.98 22.80
N TYR A 442 1.18 -3.60 22.74
CA TYR A 442 2.17 -4.01 23.74
C TYR A 442 2.28 -3.04 24.92
N HIS A 443 1.55 -1.91 24.87
CA HIS A 443 1.68 -0.82 25.84
C HIS A 443 3.14 -0.34 25.97
N ASP A 444 3.87 -0.39 24.85
CA ASP A 444 5.25 0.06 24.81
C ASP A 444 5.30 1.60 24.87
N THR A 445 6.21 2.14 25.66
CA THR A 445 6.37 3.59 25.85
C THR A 445 7.39 4.21 24.89
N ILE A 446 8.25 3.39 24.29
CA ILE A 446 9.31 3.85 23.39
C ILE A 446 8.82 3.72 21.95
N PRO A 447 8.75 4.82 21.18
CA PRO A 447 8.38 4.77 19.78
C PRO A 447 9.34 3.89 18.97
N THR A 448 8.82 2.86 18.34
CA THR A 448 9.61 1.98 17.45
C THR A 448 10.13 2.73 16.23
N GLY A 449 9.51 3.85 15.86
CA GLY A 449 9.94 4.73 14.77
C GLY A 449 11.34 5.32 14.97
N ARG A 450 11.77 5.58 16.22
CA ARG A 450 13.15 5.97 16.53
C ARG A 450 14.15 4.86 16.16
N GLY A 451 13.82 3.61 16.45
CA GLY A 451 14.63 2.45 16.07
C GLY A 451 14.76 2.29 14.56
N ALA A 452 13.66 2.46 13.80
CA ALA A 452 13.68 2.44 12.35
C ALA A 452 14.54 3.57 11.77
N GLY A 453 14.44 4.79 12.32
CA GLY A 453 15.28 5.92 11.95
C GLY A 453 16.77 5.65 12.13
N ALA A 454 17.15 5.06 13.26
CA ALA A 454 18.54 4.69 13.53
C ALA A 454 19.06 3.59 12.57
N GLN A 455 18.22 2.62 12.21
CA GLN A 455 18.56 1.61 11.21
C GLN A 455 18.73 2.23 9.83
N TRP A 456 17.82 3.11 9.44
CA TRP A 456 17.92 3.83 8.17
C TRP A 456 19.19 4.69 8.13
N ALA A 457 19.52 5.42 9.19
CA ALA A 457 20.73 6.25 9.25
C ALA A 457 22.01 5.42 9.03
N LYS A 458 22.11 4.23 9.66
CA LYS A 458 23.23 3.30 9.46
C LYS A 458 23.32 2.84 8.01
N PHE A 459 22.19 2.55 7.40
CA PHE A 459 22.13 2.13 6.01
C PHE A 459 22.50 3.30 5.07
N ALA A 460 21.91 4.47 5.25
CA ALA A 460 22.17 5.66 4.44
C ALA A 460 23.64 6.09 4.49
N ALA A 461 24.31 5.95 5.65
CA ALA A 461 25.74 6.20 5.82
C ALA A 461 26.65 5.34 4.92
N THR A 462 26.13 4.23 4.37
CA THR A 462 26.87 3.38 3.40
C THR A 462 26.91 3.98 1.99
N GLY A 463 26.09 4.99 1.69
CA GLY A 463 25.93 5.57 0.34
C GLY A 463 25.16 4.68 -0.64
N LEU A 464 24.49 3.63 -0.15
CA LEU A 464 23.70 2.69 -0.97
C LEU A 464 22.21 3.06 -1.03
N ASP A 465 21.81 4.17 -0.41
CA ASP A 465 20.40 4.61 -0.36
C ASP A 465 19.86 4.95 -1.77
N GLU A 466 18.58 4.72 -1.97
CA GLU A 466 17.84 5.06 -3.18
C GLU A 466 16.61 5.92 -2.83
N PRO A 467 16.10 6.76 -3.76
CA PRO A 467 14.94 7.59 -3.47
C PRO A 467 13.63 6.79 -3.57
N PRO A 468 12.71 6.87 -2.59
CA PRO A 468 11.43 6.13 -2.57
C PRO A 468 10.51 6.39 -3.76
N ILE A 469 10.71 7.50 -4.49
CA ILE A 469 9.90 7.83 -5.67
C ILE A 469 10.17 6.92 -6.87
N LEU A 470 11.18 6.06 -6.82
CA LEU A 470 11.44 5.06 -7.84
C LEU A 470 10.33 4.01 -7.85
N ALA A 471 10.08 3.45 -9.04
CA ALA A 471 9.21 2.28 -9.12
C ALA A 471 9.84 1.07 -8.41
N ALA A 472 9.03 0.27 -7.71
CA ALA A 472 9.50 -0.88 -6.93
C ALA A 472 10.46 -1.79 -7.70
N ASP A 473 10.13 -2.12 -8.96
CA ASP A 473 10.98 -2.96 -9.83
C ASP A 473 12.30 -2.30 -10.26
N ARG A 474 12.54 -1.04 -9.89
CA ARG A 474 13.79 -0.31 -10.13
C ARG A 474 14.65 -0.14 -8.88
N VAL A 475 14.08 -0.39 -7.71
CA VAL A 475 14.82 -0.43 -6.44
C VAL A 475 15.55 -1.77 -6.36
N ALA A 476 16.82 -1.75 -5.96
CA ALA A 476 17.59 -2.98 -5.79
C ALA A 476 16.89 -3.89 -4.74
N PRO A 477 16.65 -5.19 -5.02
CA PRO A 477 15.83 -6.04 -4.15
C PRO A 477 16.27 -6.08 -2.69
N ARG A 478 17.60 -6.02 -2.43
CA ARG A 478 18.16 -5.98 -1.06
C ARG A 478 17.88 -4.67 -0.31
N LEU A 479 17.48 -3.61 -1.03
CA LEU A 479 17.26 -2.27 -0.47
C LEU A 479 15.79 -1.96 -0.28
N LEU A 480 14.88 -2.77 -0.84
CA LEU A 480 13.44 -2.53 -0.87
C LEU A 480 12.88 -2.19 0.51
N GLY A 481 13.19 -3.00 1.53
CA GLY A 481 12.72 -2.78 2.90
C GLY A 481 13.22 -1.46 3.52
N GLN A 482 14.40 -0.98 3.12
CA GLN A 482 14.91 0.31 3.61
C GLN A 482 14.28 1.48 2.86
N VAL A 483 14.13 1.35 1.53
CA VAL A 483 13.74 2.45 0.65
C VAL A 483 12.23 2.67 0.65
N GLU A 484 11.45 1.59 0.52
CA GLU A 484 10.00 1.71 0.37
C GLU A 484 9.24 1.64 1.72
N TYR A 485 9.82 1.01 2.76
CA TYR A 485 9.22 0.84 4.08
C TYR A 485 9.79 1.82 5.10
N ASN A 486 11.09 1.67 5.45
CA ASN A 486 11.67 2.33 6.61
C ASN A 486 11.88 3.83 6.39
N LYS A 487 12.38 4.26 5.23
CA LYS A 487 12.67 5.67 4.94
C LYS A 487 11.39 6.53 4.94
N PRO A 488 10.31 6.18 4.19
CA PRO A 488 9.07 6.94 4.24
C PRO A 488 8.42 6.93 5.62
N ALA A 489 8.39 5.77 6.30
CA ALA A 489 7.84 5.68 7.66
C ALA A 489 8.60 6.56 8.65
N THR A 490 9.94 6.58 8.56
CA THR A 490 10.79 7.46 9.37
C THR A 490 10.52 8.93 9.08
N GLY A 491 10.44 9.30 7.81
CA GLY A 491 10.12 10.67 7.41
C GLY A 491 8.79 11.14 7.99
N LEU A 492 7.72 10.35 7.83
CA LEU A 492 6.40 10.67 8.37
C LEU A 492 6.39 10.71 9.91
N TYR A 493 7.15 9.83 10.58
CA TYR A 493 7.32 9.86 12.02
C TYR A 493 7.97 11.17 12.47
N LEU A 494 9.06 11.59 11.81
CA LEU A 494 9.74 12.86 12.10
C LEU A 494 8.85 14.06 11.81
N LEU A 495 8.13 14.04 10.70
CA LEU A 495 7.19 15.12 10.37
C LEU A 495 6.14 15.27 11.46
N ARG A 496 5.56 14.17 11.94
CA ARG A 496 4.53 14.14 12.98
C ARG A 496 5.03 14.60 14.35
N HIS A 497 6.22 14.14 14.77
CA HIS A 497 6.67 14.29 16.16
C HIS A 497 7.71 15.38 16.37
N HIS A 498 8.54 15.64 15.35
CA HIS A 498 9.75 16.46 15.52
C HIS A 498 9.84 17.67 14.56
N ILE A 499 9.08 17.70 13.48
CA ILE A 499 9.06 18.85 12.55
C ILE A 499 7.89 19.75 12.86
N LEU A 500 6.66 19.22 12.80
CA LEU A 500 5.46 19.97 13.14
C LEU A 500 5.30 20.17 14.66
N ASP A 501 5.84 19.24 15.45
CA ASP A 501 5.71 19.19 16.91
C ASP A 501 4.23 19.24 17.38
N ASP A 502 3.32 18.78 16.52
CA ASP A 502 1.87 18.75 16.74
C ASP A 502 1.27 17.49 16.10
N THR A 503 1.21 16.43 16.91
CA THR A 503 0.69 15.13 16.46
C THR A 503 -0.79 15.17 16.08
N THR A 504 -1.57 16.07 16.69
CA THR A 504 -3.01 16.22 16.41
C THR A 504 -3.23 16.84 15.04
N ARG A 505 -2.46 17.85 14.71
CA ARG A 505 -2.48 18.56 13.42
C ARG A 505 -2.06 17.61 12.29
N PHE A 506 -0.96 16.86 12.47
CA PHE A 506 -0.55 15.85 11.51
C PHE A 506 -1.63 14.78 11.29
N ASP A 507 -2.15 14.20 12.39
CA ASP A 507 -3.16 13.14 12.32
C ASP A 507 -4.43 13.61 11.60
N ALA A 508 -4.82 14.87 11.78
CA ALA A 508 -5.95 15.48 11.07
C ALA A 508 -5.69 15.58 9.56
N ALA A 509 -4.50 16.04 9.17
CA ALA A 509 -4.10 16.15 7.76
C ALA A 509 -4.01 14.75 7.08
N PHE A 510 -3.44 13.76 7.76
CA PHE A 510 -3.33 12.41 7.24
C PHE A 510 -4.70 11.72 7.09
N ARG A 511 -5.62 11.91 8.05
CA ARG A 511 -7.02 11.46 7.91
C ARG A 511 -7.75 12.18 6.77
N GLU A 512 -7.46 13.48 6.55
CA GLU A 512 -8.03 14.23 5.42
C GLU A 512 -7.55 13.65 4.08
N TYR A 513 -6.27 13.23 3.96
CA TYR A 513 -5.78 12.53 2.78
C TYR A 513 -6.56 11.24 2.52
N ILE A 514 -6.73 10.38 3.54
CA ILE A 514 -7.50 9.15 3.40
C ILE A 514 -8.94 9.46 2.96
N ARG A 515 -9.60 10.44 3.58
CA ARG A 515 -10.97 10.85 3.26
C ARG A 515 -11.11 11.36 1.82
N ARG A 516 -10.16 12.15 1.32
CA ARG A 516 -10.17 12.69 -0.05
C ARG A 516 -10.03 11.58 -1.09
N TRP A 517 -9.19 10.60 -0.81
CA TRP A 517 -8.77 9.59 -1.77
C TRP A 517 -9.28 8.17 -1.50
N ALA A 518 -10.16 8.00 -0.52
CA ALA A 518 -10.83 6.71 -0.31
C ALA A 518 -11.55 6.24 -1.59
N TYR A 519 -11.24 5.02 -2.00
CA TYR A 519 -11.72 4.36 -3.23
C TYR A 519 -11.35 5.09 -4.52
N LYS A 520 -10.24 5.79 -4.53
CA LYS A 520 -9.69 6.52 -5.68
C LYS A 520 -8.22 6.21 -5.87
N HIS A 521 -7.65 6.79 -6.93
CA HIS A 521 -6.27 6.56 -7.36
C HIS A 521 -5.42 7.82 -7.20
N PRO A 522 -4.87 8.08 -5.98
CA PRO A 522 -3.97 9.22 -5.77
C PRO A 522 -2.58 8.96 -6.37
N THR A 523 -1.89 10.06 -6.65
CA THR A 523 -0.46 10.10 -6.97
C THR A 523 0.33 10.70 -5.81
N PRO A 524 1.67 10.61 -5.80
CA PRO A 524 2.51 11.33 -4.84
C PRO A 524 2.18 12.82 -4.74
N ALA A 525 1.92 13.48 -5.88
CA ALA A 525 1.58 14.90 -5.90
C ALA A 525 0.28 15.21 -5.14
N ASP A 526 -0.70 14.32 -5.20
CA ASP A 526 -1.97 14.48 -4.48
C ASP A 526 -1.78 14.36 -2.96
N PHE A 527 -0.90 13.45 -2.53
CA PHE A 527 -0.53 13.33 -1.12
C PHE A 527 0.21 14.56 -0.62
N PHE A 528 1.28 14.97 -1.28
CA PHE A 528 2.09 16.11 -0.86
C PHE A 528 1.24 17.39 -0.78
N ARG A 529 0.44 17.66 -1.81
CA ARG A 529 -0.48 18.82 -1.81
C ARG A 529 -1.55 18.72 -0.72
N THR A 530 -2.07 17.52 -0.46
CA THR A 530 -3.07 17.37 0.62
C THR A 530 -2.46 17.70 1.96
N MET A 531 -1.23 17.24 2.22
CA MET A 531 -0.54 17.54 3.47
C MET A 531 -0.21 19.03 3.57
N ASP A 532 0.37 19.62 2.53
CA ASP A 532 0.67 21.08 2.50
C ASP A 532 -0.59 21.93 2.73
N ASP A 533 -1.71 21.61 2.03
CA ASP A 533 -2.99 22.31 2.18
C ASP A 533 -3.58 22.16 3.58
N ALA A 534 -3.63 20.95 4.10
CA ALA A 534 -4.24 20.66 5.39
C ALA A 534 -3.40 21.16 6.59
N LEU A 535 -2.07 21.20 6.42
CA LEU A 535 -1.15 21.73 7.42
C LEU A 535 -0.97 23.25 7.31
N GLY A 536 -1.26 23.85 6.14
CA GLY A 536 -1.01 25.26 5.87
C GLY A 536 0.48 25.61 5.81
N GLU A 537 1.33 24.67 5.36
CA GLU A 537 2.78 24.82 5.27
C GLU A 537 3.32 24.34 3.93
N ASP A 538 4.37 24.99 3.42
CA ASP A 538 5.13 24.53 2.25
C ASP A 538 6.22 23.54 2.72
N LEU A 539 5.95 22.25 2.59
CA LEU A 539 6.87 21.18 2.94
C LEU A 539 7.70 20.69 1.74
N SER A 540 7.82 21.49 0.67
CA SER A 540 8.57 21.11 -0.54
C SER A 540 10.00 20.64 -0.27
N TRP A 541 10.68 21.24 0.72
CA TRP A 541 12.01 20.86 1.16
C TRP A 541 12.03 19.44 1.75
N PHE A 542 11.01 19.14 2.57
CA PHE A 542 10.86 17.84 3.22
C PHE A 542 10.55 16.74 2.19
N TRP A 543 9.53 16.96 1.34
CA TRP A 543 9.16 15.99 0.30
C TRP A 543 10.31 15.71 -0.65
N ARG A 544 11.05 16.74 -1.06
CA ARG A 544 12.24 16.59 -1.92
C ARG A 544 13.30 15.73 -1.27
N GLY A 545 13.68 16.01 -0.03
CA GLY A 545 14.75 15.32 0.67
C GLY A 545 14.41 13.88 0.96
N TRP A 546 13.20 13.62 1.49
CA TRP A 546 12.80 12.29 1.93
C TRP A 546 12.37 11.35 0.80
N PHE A 547 11.77 11.87 -0.28
CA PHE A 547 11.16 11.02 -1.31
C PHE A 547 11.87 11.06 -2.66
N TYR A 548 12.56 12.15 -3.01
CA TYR A 548 13.17 12.30 -4.33
C TYR A 548 14.70 12.25 -4.32
N ARG A 549 15.33 12.29 -3.13
CA ARG A 549 16.79 12.36 -3.00
C ARG A 549 17.31 11.34 -1.99
N THR A 550 18.64 11.22 -1.96
CA THR A 550 19.39 10.37 -1.03
C THR A 550 20.24 11.22 -0.07
N ASP A 551 19.86 12.48 0.12
CA ASP A 551 20.48 13.34 1.13
C ASP A 551 20.23 12.76 2.53
N VAL A 552 21.16 12.97 3.46
CA VAL A 552 21.10 12.42 4.81
C VAL A 552 21.04 13.53 5.84
N VAL A 553 20.55 13.21 7.02
CA VAL A 553 20.68 14.09 8.17
C VAL A 553 22.10 13.98 8.73
N ASP A 554 22.82 15.09 8.73
CA ASP A 554 24.16 15.23 9.36
C ASP A 554 24.25 16.68 9.82
N GLN A 555 24.07 16.93 11.09
CA GLN A 555 24.13 18.25 11.70
C GLN A 555 25.34 18.34 12.62
N ALA A 556 26.06 19.46 12.59
CA ALA A 556 27.29 19.63 13.35
C ALA A 556 27.34 20.94 14.13
N VAL A 557 28.00 20.90 15.31
CA VAL A 557 28.49 22.08 16.01
C VAL A 557 29.94 22.32 15.61
N ASP A 558 30.18 23.25 14.69
CA ASP A 558 31.52 23.52 14.14
C ASP A 558 32.44 24.20 15.18
N SER A 559 31.91 25.20 15.89
CA SER A 559 32.66 25.92 16.93
C SER A 559 31.73 26.79 17.79
N VAL A 560 32.23 27.20 18.95
CA VAL A 560 31.58 28.23 19.81
C VAL A 560 32.58 29.35 20.08
N ARG A 561 32.13 30.59 19.93
CA ARG A 561 32.93 31.78 20.23
C ARG A 561 32.13 32.71 21.14
N THR A 562 32.82 33.48 21.96
CA THR A 562 32.22 34.49 22.83
C THR A 562 32.79 35.87 22.54
N ARG A 563 31.93 36.90 22.62
CA ARG A 563 32.34 38.30 22.57
C ARG A 563 31.73 39.04 23.76
N THR A 564 32.56 39.74 24.48
CA THR A 564 32.14 40.61 25.58
C THR A 564 32.24 42.09 25.16
N ASP A 565 31.19 42.87 25.38
CA ASP A 565 31.15 44.28 25.15
C ASP A 565 30.39 45.00 26.29
N THR A 566 30.11 46.29 26.16
CA THR A 566 29.41 47.08 27.19
C THR A 566 27.98 46.61 27.46
N SER A 567 27.39 45.80 26.55
CA SER A 567 26.03 45.23 26.69
C SER A 567 26.01 43.82 27.31
N GLY A 568 27.20 43.24 27.62
CA GLY A 568 27.36 41.91 28.22
C GLY A 568 28.11 40.92 27.31
N THR A 569 28.05 39.64 27.65
CA THR A 569 28.70 38.59 26.89
C THR A 569 27.69 37.90 25.98
N THR A 570 28.06 37.75 24.68
CA THR A 570 27.28 37.02 23.71
C THR A 570 28.07 35.78 23.25
N ALA A 571 27.43 34.62 23.33
CA ALA A 571 27.93 33.38 22.74
C ALA A 571 27.41 33.23 21.31
N PHE A 572 28.27 32.79 20.39
CA PHE A 572 27.98 32.47 18.99
C PHE A 572 28.27 31.00 18.77
N VAL A 573 27.23 30.23 18.45
CA VAL A 573 27.30 28.82 18.10
C VAL A 573 27.26 28.70 16.59
N PHE A 574 28.34 28.19 16.00
CA PHE A 574 28.46 27.96 14.55
C PHE A 574 27.99 26.56 14.26
N LEU A 575 27.02 26.43 13.37
CA LEU A 575 26.35 25.19 13.02
C LEU A 575 26.50 24.91 11.53
N SER A 576 26.56 23.62 11.17
CA SER A 576 26.51 23.20 9.78
C SER A 576 25.60 21.96 9.58
N SER A 577 25.15 21.77 8.33
CA SER A 577 24.34 20.64 7.88
C SER A 577 24.98 20.02 6.63
N PRO A 578 26.11 19.28 6.78
CA PRO A 578 26.86 18.73 5.67
C PRO A 578 26.12 17.59 4.94
N GLY A 579 25.13 16.95 5.55
CA GLY A 579 24.38 15.84 4.97
C GLY A 579 23.39 16.23 3.87
N GLY A 580 23.07 17.52 3.76
CA GLY A 580 22.23 18.07 2.68
C GLY A 580 20.71 17.92 2.89
N LEU A 581 20.24 17.12 3.84
CA LEU A 581 18.85 17.01 4.24
C LEU A 581 18.59 17.97 5.41
N PRO A 582 18.00 19.16 5.16
CA PRO A 582 17.78 20.15 6.23
C PRO A 582 16.76 19.64 7.23
N MET A 583 17.03 19.90 8.52
CA MET A 583 16.12 19.61 9.64
C MET A 583 16.12 20.76 10.62
N PRO A 584 15.09 20.93 11.44
CA PRO A 584 15.16 21.76 12.65
C PRO A 584 16.34 21.33 13.51
N VAL A 585 16.86 22.24 14.34
CA VAL A 585 18.00 21.94 15.23
C VAL A 585 17.56 22.03 16.69
N ASP A 586 17.60 20.93 17.39
CA ASP A 586 17.37 20.91 18.83
C ASP A 586 18.71 21.03 19.55
N LEU A 587 18.94 22.16 20.19
CA LEU A 587 20.15 22.46 20.94
C LEU A 587 19.95 22.27 22.45
N ARG A 588 20.94 21.65 23.11
CA ARG A 588 21.15 21.74 24.54
C ARG A 588 22.42 22.51 24.82
N LEU A 589 22.29 23.64 25.56
CA LEU A 589 23.39 24.48 26.00
C LEU A 589 23.68 24.18 27.48
N THR A 590 24.93 23.85 27.82
CA THR A 590 25.36 23.64 29.20
C THR A 590 26.33 24.75 29.62
N PHE A 591 26.09 25.38 30.73
CA PHE A 591 26.88 26.49 31.27
C PHE A 591 27.79 26.06 32.39
N ALA A 592 28.88 26.81 32.64
CA ALA A 592 29.88 26.54 33.67
C ALA A 592 29.31 26.51 35.11
N ASN A 593 28.17 27.15 35.33
CA ASN A 593 27.44 27.12 36.60
C ASN A 593 26.55 25.86 36.77
N GLY A 594 26.62 24.90 35.85
CA GLY A 594 25.85 23.66 35.85
C GLY A 594 24.41 23.78 35.32
N THR A 595 23.96 24.97 34.97
CA THR A 595 22.62 25.11 34.36
C THR A 595 22.61 24.65 32.90
N THR A 596 21.45 24.16 32.45
CA THR A 596 21.22 23.79 31.03
C THR A 596 20.04 24.55 30.44
N GLU A 597 20.09 24.74 29.16
CA GLU A 597 18.98 25.31 28.39
C GLU A 597 18.76 24.54 27.08
N ASN A 598 17.52 24.25 26.79
CA ASN A 598 17.14 23.68 25.51
C ASN A 598 16.60 24.77 24.57
N LYS A 599 17.01 24.74 23.31
CA LYS A 599 16.56 25.67 22.29
C LYS A 599 16.30 24.93 20.99
N ARG A 600 15.10 25.08 20.45
CA ARG A 600 14.76 24.63 19.12
C ARG A 600 14.94 25.76 18.11
N LEU A 601 15.69 25.53 17.05
CA LEU A 601 15.84 26.40 15.90
C LEU A 601 15.02 25.83 14.73
N PRO A 602 14.25 26.66 14.05
CA PRO A 602 13.43 26.20 12.91
C PRO A 602 14.29 25.84 11.71
N VAL A 603 13.75 25.10 10.76
CA VAL A 603 14.48 24.64 9.57
C VAL A 603 14.96 25.80 8.69
N GLU A 604 14.32 26.95 8.77
CA GLU A 604 14.63 28.18 8.04
C GLU A 604 16.03 28.74 8.34
N ILE A 605 16.69 28.31 9.41
CA ILE A 605 18.09 28.69 9.66
C ILE A 605 19.01 28.30 8.50
N TRP A 606 18.60 27.31 7.70
CA TRP A 606 19.33 26.81 6.54
C TRP A 606 18.97 27.50 5.22
N PHE A 607 18.13 28.55 5.22
CA PHE A 607 17.72 29.24 3.99
C PHE A 607 18.90 29.90 3.25
N LEU A 608 19.91 30.32 3.97
CA LEU A 608 21.10 30.97 3.38
C LEU A 608 22.23 29.98 3.03
N GLY A 609 22.01 28.69 3.21
CA GLY A 609 22.99 27.64 2.92
C GLY A 609 23.05 26.60 4.03
N ASN A 610 24.09 25.78 3.99
CA ASN A 610 24.31 24.69 4.95
C ASN A 610 25.11 25.10 6.19
N HIS A 611 25.27 26.40 6.43
CA HIS A 611 25.89 26.96 7.64
C HIS A 611 24.95 27.99 8.29
N ALA A 612 24.90 27.99 9.61
CA ALA A 612 24.11 28.93 10.39
C ALA A 612 24.86 29.37 11.66
N ILE A 613 24.49 30.51 12.19
CA ILE A 613 25.00 31.02 13.46
C ILE A 613 23.82 31.27 14.38
N TYR A 614 23.84 30.59 15.54
CA TYR A 614 22.93 30.91 16.63
C TYR A 614 23.66 31.73 17.68
N ASP A 615 23.16 32.92 17.96
CA ASP A 615 23.74 33.81 18.99
C ASP A 615 22.76 34.06 20.14
N ARG A 616 23.34 34.24 21.34
CA ARG A 616 22.57 34.62 22.51
C ARG A 616 23.44 35.28 23.57
N LYS A 617 22.83 36.17 24.34
CA LYS A 617 23.44 36.74 25.54
C LYS A 617 23.52 35.68 26.65
N VAL A 618 24.67 35.59 27.30
CA VAL A 618 24.94 34.62 28.34
C VAL A 618 25.47 35.30 29.60
N THR A 619 25.11 34.77 30.77
CA THR A 619 25.56 35.27 32.07
C THR A 619 26.61 34.38 32.72
N ALA A 620 26.83 33.21 32.13
CA ALA A 620 27.88 32.26 32.52
C ALA A 620 28.51 31.66 31.25
N ASP A 621 29.75 31.21 31.35
CA ASP A 621 30.47 30.59 30.24
C ASP A 621 29.75 29.34 29.74
N LEU A 622 29.59 29.25 28.40
CA LEU A 622 29.09 28.06 27.73
C LEU A 622 30.21 27.03 27.67
N VAL A 623 29.99 25.84 28.25
CA VAL A 623 30.99 24.78 28.33
C VAL A 623 30.70 23.58 27.46
N LYS A 624 29.43 23.37 27.07
CA LYS A 624 29.04 22.30 26.16
C LYS A 624 27.84 22.73 25.30
N VAL A 625 27.82 22.33 24.04
CA VAL A 625 26.67 22.45 23.12
C VAL A 625 26.43 21.08 22.49
N GLU A 626 25.18 20.64 22.51
CA GLU A 626 24.74 19.38 21.92
C GLU A 626 23.60 19.62 20.94
N ILE A 627 23.70 19.06 19.75
CA ILE A 627 22.58 18.94 18.79
C ILE A 627 21.89 17.60 19.04
N ASP A 628 20.56 17.63 19.02
CA ASP A 628 19.69 16.45 19.15
C ASP A 628 20.10 15.54 20.33
N PRO A 629 20.12 16.08 21.56
CA PRO A 629 20.58 15.35 22.75
C PRO A 629 19.73 14.12 23.06
N GLU A 630 18.48 14.08 22.63
CA GLU A 630 17.55 12.95 22.78
C GLU A 630 17.69 11.90 21.66
N GLN A 631 18.52 12.20 20.64
CA GLN A 631 18.75 11.35 19.46
C GLN A 631 17.47 11.01 18.69
N ASP A 632 16.62 12.00 18.49
CA ASP A 632 15.35 11.88 17.80
C ASP A 632 15.50 11.87 16.26
N PHE A 633 16.49 12.58 15.73
CA PHE A 633 16.78 12.62 14.31
C PHE A 633 17.73 11.48 13.88
N PRO A 634 17.59 10.96 12.66
CA PRO A 634 18.45 9.88 12.13
C PRO A 634 19.78 10.42 11.59
N ASP A 635 20.53 11.13 12.43
CA ASP A 635 21.82 11.70 12.06
C ASP A 635 22.86 10.59 11.83
N VAL A 636 23.54 10.66 10.66
CA VAL A 636 24.49 9.63 10.23
C VAL A 636 25.89 9.78 10.87
N ARG A 637 26.15 10.91 11.55
CA ARG A 637 27.48 11.22 12.11
C ARG A 637 27.40 11.87 13.49
N ARG A 638 26.90 11.17 14.47
CA ARG A 638 26.70 11.67 15.84
C ARG A 638 27.94 12.28 16.53
N GLY A 639 29.13 11.97 16.05
CA GLY A 639 30.38 12.49 16.65
C GLY A 639 30.61 13.99 16.49
N ASN A 640 29.97 14.64 15.50
CA ASN A 640 30.06 16.09 15.24
C ASN A 640 28.89 16.90 15.86
N ASN A 641 27.93 16.22 16.50
CA ASN A 641 26.79 16.88 17.17
C ASN A 641 27.18 17.57 18.49
N VAL A 642 28.38 17.36 18.99
CA VAL A 642 28.77 17.83 20.33
C VAL A 642 30.04 18.66 20.28
N TRP A 643 29.95 19.85 20.85
CA TRP A 643 31.10 20.69 21.14
C TRP A 643 31.30 20.79 22.68
N VAL A 644 32.55 20.69 23.12
CA VAL A 644 32.94 20.87 24.54
C VAL A 644 34.08 21.88 24.60
N LYS A 645 33.97 22.85 25.51
CA LYS A 645 35.02 23.84 25.77
C LYS A 645 36.29 23.11 26.22
N GLN A 646 37.37 23.29 25.48
CA GLN A 646 38.71 22.78 25.85
C GLN A 646 39.34 23.60 26.96
#